data_40bdafa3841318b9f3c9916edd417dac
#
_entry.id   40bdafa3841318b9f3c9916edd417dac
#
_cell.length_a   1.000
_cell.length_b   1.000
_cell.length_c   1.000
_cell.angle_alpha   90.00
_cell.angle_beta   90.00
_cell.angle_gamma   90.00
#
_symmetry.space_group_name_H-M   'P 1'
#
loop_
_entity.id
_entity.type
_entity.pdbx_description
1 polymer ?
#
loop_
_entity_poly.entity_id
_entity_poly.type
_entity_poly.pdbx_seq_one_letter_code
_entity_poly.pdbx_strand_id
1 'polypeptide(L)'
;QILSTLKRIGYVGSPFHPDEHEASYKREQKTFLKKLGLAGIMTMQVMMLMTGLYFDWFGAIELETRQYFYWVALTLTTPVVLYSGSTFYVGAAKALSAKTVNMDVPVTLAIFGTYIAGIRSTVLEQGEVYFESICMFIFLLLLSRFLEHRSRHRAAQISANMMQYVPVSATKLLPDGSLTECLAKQLKIDDVVLVKPGETVPIDGVVTDGNAAVDESMLTGEFNPVRKSNSSSVYGGTVCQDGTLTITVTQTLKNALVNQIVRLQASAMASKPKAAQIADNFSRYFVTAVLLISALTYGFWAYQGSDEAFWITISVLVATCPCALGLATPSALTCAMAKLNRQGILLKRADALEQITDIDTIALDKTGTLTKGKFTISNAWYADGVDSNSALSIARALESRSEHPIAKAFSDGIAFSDGIAFSENSASSGSADAIDNTVHKVTNFTVTPGGGISGEINDTLFSMGSAAFSVHESQLKLIEAFPSANVFLTVKGRIMAAYEVKDSLREDTQETLDILAASHTLAVLSGDTQQNVNALTAPLPISTAKGGLTPEQKYEAVQAMQQSGAKVMMMGDGINDAPVLASADVAIAVGNATDVAKTAADVILLGDQLLSVPELIRTAHQVKQKIRQNIGWSVGYNVLILPFAVSGLLSPWMAVVGMSLSSIIVVTNSTRLLSK
;
A
#
# COMPACT_ATOMS: atom_id res chain seq x y z
N GLN A 1 -10.00 -5.85 -27.14
CA GLN A 1 -11.08 -4.85 -26.96
C GLN A 1 -10.66 -3.68 -26.06
N ILE A 2 -10.13 -3.89 -24.83
CA ILE A 2 -9.74 -2.80 -23.90
C ILE A 2 -8.68 -1.89 -24.54
N LEU A 3 -7.60 -2.44 -25.10
CA LEU A 3 -6.52 -1.68 -25.73
C LEU A 3 -7.00 -0.90 -26.98
N SER A 4 -7.90 -1.47 -27.76
CA SER A 4 -8.47 -0.78 -28.93
C SER A 4 -9.41 0.36 -28.54
N THR A 5 -10.17 0.20 -27.45
CA THR A 5 -11.03 1.26 -26.91
C THR A 5 -10.19 2.40 -26.31
N LEU A 6 -9.11 2.08 -25.57
CA LEU A 6 -8.15 3.08 -25.06
C LEU A 6 -7.50 3.87 -26.21
N LYS A 7 -7.07 3.18 -27.28
CA LYS A 7 -6.48 3.83 -28.45
C LYS A 7 -7.46 4.78 -29.15
N ARG A 8 -8.76 4.42 -29.18
CA ARG A 8 -9.81 5.25 -29.82
C ARG A 8 -10.09 6.55 -29.08
N ILE A 9 -9.85 6.59 -27.75
CA ILE A 9 -9.95 7.80 -26.92
C ILE A 9 -8.60 8.50 -26.71
N GLY A 10 -7.57 8.15 -27.52
CA GLY A 10 -6.27 8.82 -27.53
C GLY A 10 -5.28 8.37 -26.46
N TYR A 11 -5.53 7.24 -25.81
CA TYR A 11 -4.61 6.65 -24.85
C TYR A 11 -3.93 5.40 -25.43
N VAL A 12 -2.62 5.30 -25.22
CA VAL A 12 -1.86 4.09 -25.55
C VAL A 12 -1.77 3.24 -24.29
N GLY A 13 -2.55 2.16 -24.24
CA GLY A 13 -2.46 1.17 -23.16
C GLY A 13 -1.35 0.17 -23.49
N SER A 14 -0.47 -0.12 -22.53
CA SER A 14 0.48 -1.22 -22.57
C SER A 14 0.35 -2.06 -21.31
N PRO A 15 0.72 -3.36 -21.32
CA PRO A 15 0.86 -4.13 -20.10
C PRO A 15 1.84 -3.44 -19.16
N PHE A 16 1.56 -3.48 -17.85
CA PHE A 16 2.43 -2.87 -16.86
C PHE A 16 3.73 -3.68 -16.74
N HIS A 17 4.84 -3.04 -17.10
CA HIS A 17 6.20 -3.53 -16.84
C HIS A 17 6.94 -2.45 -16.06
N PRO A 18 7.43 -2.73 -14.84
CA PRO A 18 8.10 -1.74 -13.99
C PRO A 18 9.27 -1.04 -14.68
N ASP A 19 10.10 -1.80 -15.38
CA ASP A 19 11.28 -1.28 -16.10
C ASP A 19 10.92 -0.33 -17.23
N GLU A 20 9.84 -0.60 -17.97
CA GLU A 20 9.33 0.26 -19.04
C GLU A 20 8.73 1.55 -18.47
N HIS A 21 8.12 1.48 -17.28
CA HIS A 21 7.54 2.64 -16.63
C HIS A 21 8.62 3.63 -16.20
N GLU A 22 9.73 3.16 -15.65
CA GLU A 22 10.87 4.02 -15.28
C GLU A 22 11.55 4.62 -16.51
N ALA A 23 11.72 3.83 -17.57
CA ALA A 23 12.28 4.32 -18.84
C ALA A 23 11.37 5.37 -19.49
N SER A 24 10.05 5.18 -19.45
CA SER A 24 9.05 6.15 -19.92
C SER A 24 9.12 7.45 -19.12
N TYR A 25 9.17 7.35 -17.80
CA TYR A 25 9.29 8.51 -16.91
C TYR A 25 10.57 9.31 -17.19
N LYS A 26 11.74 8.67 -17.33
CA LYS A 26 12.99 9.34 -17.65
C LYS A 26 12.94 10.07 -19.01
N ARG A 27 12.23 9.49 -20.00
CA ARG A 27 12.00 10.14 -21.30
C ARG A 27 11.09 11.37 -21.19
N GLU A 28 10.00 11.24 -20.44
CA GLU A 28 9.07 12.36 -20.18
C GLU A 28 9.78 13.48 -19.41
N GLN A 29 10.51 13.16 -18.36
CA GLN A 29 11.29 14.13 -17.59
C GLN A 29 12.31 14.87 -18.45
N LYS A 30 13.05 14.14 -19.32
CA LYS A 30 14.02 14.74 -20.25
C LYS A 30 13.32 15.70 -21.23
N THR A 31 12.14 15.34 -21.72
CA THR A 31 11.35 16.20 -22.60
C THR A 31 10.84 17.44 -21.87
N PHE A 32 10.40 17.27 -20.63
CA PHE A 32 9.98 18.40 -19.78
C PHE A 32 11.15 19.36 -19.51
N LEU A 33 12.31 18.85 -19.16
CA LEU A 33 13.52 19.66 -18.91
C LEU A 33 13.96 20.44 -20.16
N LYS A 34 13.85 19.85 -21.36
CA LYS A 34 14.15 20.55 -22.61
C LYS A 34 13.19 21.72 -22.85
N LYS A 35 11.88 21.51 -22.65
CA LYS A 35 10.86 22.56 -22.80
C LYS A 35 11.03 23.66 -21.77
N LEU A 36 11.30 23.29 -20.51
CA LEU A 36 11.54 24.23 -19.42
C LEU A 36 12.83 25.04 -19.63
N GLY A 37 13.90 24.37 -20.05
CA GLY A 37 15.18 25.03 -20.34
C GLY A 37 15.08 26.05 -21.48
N LEU A 38 14.43 25.68 -22.59
CA LEU A 38 14.15 26.62 -23.67
C LEU A 38 13.32 27.80 -23.20
N ALA A 39 12.21 27.53 -22.49
CA ALA A 39 11.36 28.60 -21.96
C ALA A 39 12.13 29.52 -21.02
N GLY A 40 12.96 28.97 -20.11
CA GLY A 40 13.73 29.76 -19.15
C GLY A 40 14.78 30.68 -19.82
N ILE A 41 15.56 30.15 -20.77
CA ILE A 41 16.57 30.92 -21.50
C ILE A 41 15.90 32.03 -22.31
N MET A 42 14.86 31.72 -23.06
CA MET A 42 14.16 32.71 -23.90
C MET A 42 13.42 33.76 -23.05
N THR A 43 12.80 33.34 -21.93
CA THR A 43 12.16 34.29 -20.98
C THR A 43 13.18 35.29 -20.46
N MET A 44 14.38 34.82 -20.05
CA MET A 44 15.43 35.73 -19.56
C MET A 44 15.86 36.73 -20.65
N GLN A 45 16.03 36.28 -21.89
CA GLN A 45 16.41 37.14 -23.02
C GLN A 45 15.33 38.18 -23.33
N VAL A 46 14.07 37.75 -23.45
CA VAL A 46 12.96 38.63 -23.75
C VAL A 46 12.73 39.63 -22.60
N MET A 47 12.82 39.20 -21.35
CA MET A 47 12.71 40.11 -20.18
C MET A 47 13.82 41.14 -20.18
N MET A 48 15.07 40.77 -20.43
CA MET A 48 16.19 41.72 -20.47
C MET A 48 15.97 42.76 -21.58
N LEU A 49 15.51 42.33 -22.74
CA LEU A 49 15.21 43.21 -23.87
C LEU A 49 14.07 44.19 -23.55
N MET A 50 12.97 43.69 -22.99
CA MET A 50 11.79 44.51 -22.67
C MET A 50 12.01 45.44 -21.47
N THR A 51 12.82 45.01 -20.47
CA THR A 51 13.19 45.84 -19.32
C THR A 51 13.94 47.10 -19.80
N GLY A 52 14.84 46.95 -20.76
CA GLY A 52 15.53 48.08 -21.38
C GLY A 52 14.60 49.11 -22.03
N LEU A 53 13.46 48.63 -22.57
CA LEU A 53 12.42 49.48 -23.18
C LEU A 53 11.54 50.18 -22.12
N TYR A 54 11.23 49.51 -20.99
CA TYR A 54 10.35 50.07 -19.96
C TYR A 54 11.00 51.11 -19.06
N PHE A 55 12.30 51.00 -18.83
CA PHE A 55 13.01 51.88 -17.88
C PHE A 55 13.73 53.07 -18.52
N ASP A 56 13.56 53.33 -19.85
CA ASP A 56 14.19 54.44 -20.58
C ASP A 56 15.72 54.59 -20.30
N TRP A 57 16.41 53.50 -19.96
CA TRP A 57 17.83 53.53 -19.59
C TRP A 57 18.74 54.07 -20.71
N PHE A 58 18.26 54.09 -21.94
CA PHE A 58 19.00 54.53 -23.12
C PHE A 58 18.52 55.90 -23.65
N GLY A 59 17.69 56.69 -22.88
CA GLY A 59 17.05 57.88 -23.34
C GLY A 59 15.85 57.61 -24.24
N ALA A 60 15.21 58.67 -24.78
CA ALA A 60 14.04 58.52 -25.64
C ALA A 60 14.41 57.64 -26.85
N ILE A 61 13.94 56.40 -26.83
CA ILE A 61 14.20 55.41 -27.89
C ILE A 61 13.36 55.81 -29.12
N GLU A 62 14.03 55.96 -30.27
CA GLU A 62 13.36 56.24 -31.55
C GLU A 62 12.37 55.12 -31.88
N LEU A 63 11.24 55.49 -32.52
CA LEU A 63 10.16 54.56 -32.87
C LEU A 63 10.66 53.38 -33.70
N GLU A 64 11.60 53.59 -34.61
CA GLU A 64 12.20 52.52 -35.42
C GLU A 64 12.96 51.47 -34.59
N THR A 65 13.72 51.95 -33.57
CA THR A 65 14.47 51.07 -32.64
C THR A 65 13.52 50.25 -31.75
N ARG A 66 12.43 50.87 -31.28
CA ARG A 66 11.37 50.20 -30.53
C ARG A 66 10.73 49.08 -31.32
N GLN A 67 10.40 49.36 -32.61
CA GLN A 67 9.82 48.38 -33.51
C GLN A 67 10.78 47.21 -33.78
N TYR A 68 12.08 47.48 -33.95
CA TYR A 68 13.07 46.44 -34.09
C TYR A 68 13.10 45.49 -32.87
N PHE A 69 13.06 46.05 -31.67
CA PHE A 69 13.00 45.25 -30.45
C PHE A 69 11.74 44.39 -30.37
N TYR A 70 10.58 44.86 -30.84
CA TYR A 70 9.36 44.08 -30.87
C TYR A 70 9.47 42.88 -31.83
N TRP A 71 10.08 43.03 -32.99
CA TRP A 71 10.35 41.91 -33.91
C TRP A 71 11.33 40.90 -33.33
N VAL A 72 12.38 41.34 -32.63
CA VAL A 72 13.30 40.46 -31.95
C VAL A 72 12.58 39.68 -30.83
N ALA A 73 11.79 40.36 -30.02
CA ALA A 73 11.02 39.74 -28.95
C ALA A 73 10.01 38.71 -29.48
N LEU A 74 9.30 39.03 -30.58
CA LEU A 74 8.41 38.10 -31.27
C LEU A 74 9.16 36.83 -31.73
N THR A 75 10.34 37.01 -32.34
CA THR A 75 11.15 35.91 -32.85
C THR A 75 11.61 34.98 -31.73
N LEU A 76 12.03 35.54 -30.57
CA LEU A 76 12.42 34.78 -29.39
C LEU A 76 11.25 34.09 -28.67
N THR A 77 10.07 34.72 -28.69
CA THR A 77 8.85 34.19 -28.05
C THR A 77 8.24 33.03 -28.85
N THR A 78 8.34 33.05 -30.17
CA THR A 78 7.71 32.06 -31.07
C THR A 78 8.10 30.61 -30.69
N PRO A 79 9.39 30.23 -30.54
CA PRO A 79 9.74 28.87 -30.15
C PRO A 79 9.24 28.51 -28.74
N VAL A 80 9.11 29.46 -27.81
CA VAL A 80 8.52 29.21 -26.50
C VAL A 80 7.04 28.85 -26.63
N VAL A 81 6.29 29.63 -27.39
CA VAL A 81 4.86 29.38 -27.66
C VAL A 81 4.69 28.02 -28.35
N LEU A 82 5.35 27.79 -29.48
CA LEU A 82 5.09 26.61 -30.31
C LEU A 82 5.62 25.32 -29.69
N TYR A 83 6.83 25.31 -29.11
CA TYR A 83 7.46 24.10 -28.58
C TYR A 83 7.22 23.92 -27.09
N SER A 84 7.54 24.91 -26.25
CA SER A 84 7.38 24.79 -24.80
C SER A 84 5.92 24.76 -24.39
N GLY A 85 5.05 25.57 -25.00
CA GLY A 85 3.62 25.61 -24.77
C GLY A 85 2.84 24.39 -25.26
N SER A 86 3.43 23.56 -26.14
CA SER A 86 2.73 22.42 -26.79
C SER A 86 2.09 21.44 -25.79
N THR A 87 2.60 21.33 -24.56
CA THR A 87 2.05 20.47 -23.50
C THR A 87 0.61 20.89 -23.15
N PHE A 88 0.35 22.18 -23.08
CA PHE A 88 -0.98 22.73 -22.77
C PHE A 88 -1.95 22.55 -23.93
N TYR A 89 -1.48 22.78 -25.16
CA TYR A 89 -2.33 22.64 -26.37
C TYR A 89 -2.79 21.21 -26.60
N VAL A 90 -1.89 20.25 -26.43
CA VAL A 90 -2.23 18.82 -26.53
C VAL A 90 -3.23 18.42 -25.43
N GLY A 91 -3.06 18.94 -24.20
CA GLY A 91 -4.01 18.71 -23.11
C GLY A 91 -5.40 19.31 -23.39
N ALA A 92 -5.44 20.56 -23.87
CA ALA A 92 -6.69 21.24 -24.25
C ALA A 92 -7.39 20.53 -25.42
N ALA A 93 -6.65 20.16 -26.47
CA ALA A 93 -7.22 19.46 -27.62
C ALA A 93 -7.82 18.10 -27.24
N LYS A 94 -7.14 17.32 -26.39
CA LYS A 94 -7.68 16.06 -25.86
C LYS A 94 -8.95 16.25 -25.05
N ALA A 95 -9.00 17.27 -24.18
CA ALA A 95 -10.19 17.55 -23.39
C ALA A 95 -11.38 17.94 -24.27
N LEU A 96 -11.18 18.85 -25.24
CA LEU A 96 -12.21 19.27 -26.16
C LEU A 96 -12.70 18.14 -27.08
N SER A 97 -11.80 17.26 -27.55
CA SER A 97 -12.19 16.08 -28.31
C SER A 97 -13.01 15.08 -27.50
N ALA A 98 -12.78 15.02 -26.17
CA ALA A 98 -13.59 14.25 -25.23
C ALA A 98 -14.87 14.99 -24.76
N LYS A 99 -15.19 16.15 -25.35
CA LYS A 99 -16.31 17.02 -24.95
C LYS A 99 -16.29 17.40 -23.47
N THR A 100 -15.09 17.58 -22.93
CA THR A 100 -14.87 18.02 -21.53
C THR A 100 -14.01 19.27 -21.53
N VAL A 101 -14.05 20.03 -20.43
CA VAL A 101 -13.21 21.20 -20.23
C VAL A 101 -12.26 20.90 -19.07
N ASN A 102 -10.96 21.08 -19.31
CA ASN A 102 -9.92 20.96 -18.29
C ASN A 102 -9.18 22.29 -18.13
N MET A 103 -8.25 22.37 -17.17
CA MET A 103 -7.45 23.56 -16.89
C MET A 103 -6.54 23.99 -18.05
N ASP A 104 -6.28 23.13 -19.03
CA ASP A 104 -5.41 23.47 -20.17
C ASP A 104 -6.13 24.35 -21.18
N VAL A 105 -7.47 24.34 -21.21
CA VAL A 105 -8.28 25.13 -22.14
C VAL A 105 -8.15 26.64 -21.88
N PRO A 106 -8.43 27.17 -20.65
CA PRO A 106 -8.21 28.59 -20.36
C PRO A 106 -6.77 29.03 -20.57
N VAL A 107 -5.79 28.19 -20.16
CA VAL A 107 -4.36 28.47 -20.35
C VAL A 107 -4.01 28.59 -21.84
N THR A 108 -4.49 27.67 -22.66
CA THR A 108 -4.27 27.71 -24.11
C THR A 108 -4.87 28.95 -24.72
N LEU A 109 -6.10 29.32 -24.33
CA LEU A 109 -6.76 30.56 -24.80
C LEU A 109 -5.96 31.80 -24.40
N ALA A 110 -5.45 31.85 -23.15
CA ALA A 110 -4.64 32.97 -22.68
C ALA A 110 -3.34 33.09 -23.50
N ILE A 111 -2.61 31.98 -23.71
CA ILE A 111 -1.34 31.98 -24.46
C ILE A 111 -1.57 32.43 -25.90
N PHE A 112 -2.52 31.80 -26.63
CA PHE A 112 -2.76 32.17 -28.01
C PHE A 112 -3.36 33.57 -28.15
N GLY A 113 -4.28 33.96 -27.27
CA GLY A 113 -4.86 35.30 -27.26
C GLY A 113 -3.79 36.38 -27.13
N THR A 114 -2.92 36.24 -26.14
CA THR A 114 -1.81 37.18 -25.90
C THR A 114 -0.80 37.18 -27.04
N TYR A 115 -0.47 36.00 -27.59
CA TYR A 115 0.47 35.90 -28.71
C TYR A 115 -0.06 36.55 -29.99
N ILE A 116 -1.33 36.30 -30.33
CA ILE A 116 -1.98 36.92 -31.50
C ILE A 116 -2.10 38.43 -31.32
N ALA A 117 -2.45 38.90 -30.10
CA ALA A 117 -2.49 40.33 -29.80
C ALA A 117 -1.10 40.98 -29.95
N GLY A 118 -0.05 40.32 -29.49
CA GLY A 118 1.33 40.79 -29.66
C GLY A 118 1.77 40.84 -31.10
N ILE A 119 1.44 39.82 -31.92
CA ILE A 119 1.71 39.84 -33.38
C ILE A 119 1.00 41.04 -34.04
N ARG A 120 -0.29 41.22 -33.70
CA ARG A 120 -1.09 42.33 -34.25
C ARG A 120 -0.46 43.69 -33.91
N SER A 121 -0.09 43.90 -32.65
CA SER A 121 0.55 45.15 -32.21
C SER A 121 1.90 45.39 -32.92
N THR A 122 2.71 44.33 -33.10
CA THR A 122 3.99 44.43 -33.81
C THR A 122 3.84 44.75 -35.28
N VAL A 123 2.85 44.12 -35.98
CA VAL A 123 2.64 44.29 -37.42
C VAL A 123 1.96 45.61 -37.74
N LEU A 124 1.00 46.05 -36.90
CA LEU A 124 0.26 47.30 -37.13
C LEU A 124 0.98 48.52 -36.51
N GLU A 125 2.10 48.31 -35.83
CA GLU A 125 2.85 49.38 -35.15
C GLU A 125 2.02 50.19 -34.14
N GLN A 126 0.99 49.55 -33.56
CA GLN A 126 0.03 50.17 -32.66
C GLN A 126 -0.13 49.36 -31.38
N GLY A 127 -0.10 50.05 -30.24
CA GLY A 127 -0.27 49.42 -28.93
C GLY A 127 1.02 48.84 -28.34
N GLU A 128 0.88 48.22 -27.18
CA GLU A 128 1.96 47.58 -26.48
C GLU A 128 2.03 46.08 -26.75
N VAL A 129 3.23 45.51 -26.61
CA VAL A 129 3.48 44.09 -26.71
C VAL A 129 3.85 43.54 -25.33
N TYR A 130 3.41 42.32 -25.03
CA TYR A 130 3.65 41.67 -23.72
C TYR A 130 4.31 40.28 -23.91
N PHE A 131 5.33 40.22 -24.75
CA PHE A 131 6.03 38.98 -25.07
C PHE A 131 6.77 38.40 -23.85
N GLU A 132 7.30 39.25 -22.96
CA GLU A 132 7.89 38.85 -21.71
C GLU A 132 6.88 38.13 -20.80
N SER A 133 5.64 38.66 -20.76
CA SER A 133 4.57 38.08 -19.95
C SER A 133 4.17 36.68 -20.45
N ILE A 134 4.09 36.48 -21.80
CA ILE A 134 3.81 35.16 -22.38
C ILE A 134 4.93 34.17 -22.02
N CYS A 135 6.18 34.56 -22.23
CA CYS A 135 7.34 33.72 -21.96
C CYS A 135 7.39 33.33 -20.48
N MET A 136 7.25 34.30 -19.58
CA MET A 136 7.24 34.10 -18.13
C MET A 136 6.05 33.21 -17.72
N PHE A 137 4.88 33.41 -18.30
CA PHE A 137 3.70 32.61 -18.04
C PHE A 137 3.91 31.13 -18.41
N ILE A 138 4.40 30.85 -19.62
CA ILE A 138 4.70 29.49 -20.05
C ILE A 138 5.80 28.87 -19.19
N PHE A 139 6.86 29.63 -18.86
CA PHE A 139 7.96 29.17 -18.04
C PHE A 139 7.50 28.79 -16.63
N LEU A 140 6.75 29.67 -15.93
CA LEU A 140 6.27 29.42 -14.57
C LEU A 140 5.25 28.28 -14.51
N LEU A 141 4.38 28.16 -15.49
CA LEU A 141 3.45 27.03 -15.61
C LEU A 141 4.19 25.71 -15.81
N LEU A 142 5.18 25.67 -16.70
CA LEU A 142 6.02 24.49 -16.89
C LEU A 142 6.83 24.16 -15.64
N LEU A 143 7.38 25.17 -14.97
CA LEU A 143 8.11 24.98 -13.70
C LEU A 143 7.19 24.39 -12.62
N SER A 144 6.00 24.93 -12.46
CA SER A 144 4.99 24.43 -11.53
C SER A 144 4.65 22.95 -11.82
N ARG A 145 4.35 22.62 -13.08
CA ARG A 145 4.08 21.23 -13.52
C ARG A 145 5.29 20.31 -13.36
N PHE A 146 6.49 20.80 -13.60
CA PHE A 146 7.72 20.02 -13.39
C PHE A 146 7.91 19.69 -11.91
N LEU A 147 7.74 20.66 -11.02
CA LEU A 147 7.83 20.46 -9.57
C LEU A 147 6.75 19.50 -9.07
N GLU A 148 5.53 19.64 -9.57
CA GLU A 148 4.43 18.71 -9.32
C GLU A 148 4.78 17.28 -9.72
N HIS A 149 5.18 17.09 -10.98
CA HIS A 149 5.52 15.78 -11.54
C HIS A 149 6.69 15.13 -10.78
N ARG A 150 7.71 15.92 -10.43
CA ARG A 150 8.85 15.48 -9.63
C ARG A 150 8.45 15.07 -8.21
N SER A 151 7.56 15.83 -7.56
CA SER A 151 7.08 15.55 -6.21
C SER A 151 6.23 14.29 -6.16
N ARG A 152 5.32 14.10 -7.11
CA ARG A 152 4.53 12.87 -7.27
C ARG A 152 5.43 11.66 -7.48
N HIS A 153 6.42 11.78 -8.36
CA HIS A 153 7.34 10.66 -8.64
C HIS A 153 8.23 10.33 -7.45
N ARG A 154 8.73 11.34 -6.72
CA ARG A 154 9.57 11.13 -5.53
C ARG A 154 8.80 10.37 -4.44
N ALA A 155 7.54 10.69 -4.22
CA ALA A 155 6.69 9.96 -3.30
C ALA A 155 6.40 8.52 -3.80
N ALA A 156 6.19 8.34 -5.11
CA ALA A 156 6.02 7.01 -5.71
C ALA A 156 7.32 6.17 -5.69
N GLN A 157 8.49 6.78 -5.90
CA GLN A 157 9.78 6.09 -5.83
C GLN A 157 10.11 5.56 -4.42
N ILE A 158 9.69 6.24 -3.36
CA ILE A 158 9.87 5.74 -1.99
C ILE A 158 9.19 4.37 -1.84
N SER A 159 8.06 4.16 -2.50
CA SER A 159 7.36 2.87 -2.55
C SER A 159 7.96 1.87 -3.54
N ALA A 160 8.52 2.34 -4.65
CA ALA A 160 9.08 1.49 -5.70
C ALA A 160 10.52 1.01 -5.42
N ASN A 161 11.22 1.64 -4.46
CA ASN A 161 12.60 1.27 -4.10
C ASN A 161 12.74 -0.17 -3.58
N MET A 162 11.67 -0.85 -3.22
CA MET A 162 11.71 -2.26 -2.84
C MET A 162 12.32 -3.16 -3.95
N MET A 163 12.12 -2.84 -5.22
CA MET A 163 12.74 -3.62 -6.31
C MET A 163 14.25 -3.42 -6.45
N GLN A 164 14.80 -2.33 -5.93
CA GLN A 164 16.25 -2.08 -5.96
C GLN A 164 17.02 -3.01 -5.00
N TYR A 165 16.33 -3.63 -4.05
CA TYR A 165 16.93 -4.57 -3.10
C TYR A 165 17.02 -6.00 -3.65
N VAL A 166 16.31 -6.34 -4.73
CA VAL A 166 16.48 -7.66 -5.36
C VAL A 166 17.76 -7.67 -6.18
N PRO A 167 18.75 -8.52 -5.85
CA PRO A 167 20.02 -8.55 -6.57
C PRO A 167 19.82 -9.00 -8.02
N VAL A 168 20.63 -8.45 -8.91
CA VAL A 168 20.59 -8.81 -10.34
C VAL A 168 21.15 -10.21 -10.56
N SER A 169 22.13 -10.65 -9.73
CA SER A 169 22.82 -11.93 -9.81
C SER A 169 22.52 -12.81 -8.60
N ALA A 170 22.67 -14.10 -8.78
CA ALA A 170 22.54 -15.14 -7.77
C ALA A 170 23.60 -16.21 -7.96
N THR A 171 24.07 -16.81 -6.88
CA THR A 171 24.99 -17.94 -6.89
C THR A 171 24.19 -19.23 -6.84
N LYS A 172 24.06 -19.91 -7.98
CA LYS A 172 23.35 -21.19 -8.08
C LYS A 172 24.30 -22.35 -7.76
N LEU A 173 23.84 -23.27 -6.92
CA LEU A 173 24.52 -24.54 -6.62
C LEU A 173 24.02 -25.60 -7.62
N LEU A 174 24.94 -26.17 -8.38
CA LEU A 174 24.63 -27.25 -9.34
C LEU A 174 24.67 -28.62 -8.66
N PRO A 175 24.02 -29.65 -9.24
CA PRO A 175 23.99 -31.00 -8.66
C PRO A 175 25.37 -31.64 -8.46
N ASP A 176 26.39 -31.16 -9.17
CA ASP A 176 27.79 -31.60 -9.05
C ASP A 176 28.55 -30.91 -7.90
N GLY A 177 27.87 -30.03 -7.15
CA GLY A 177 28.45 -29.24 -6.06
C GLY A 177 29.18 -27.98 -6.54
N SER A 178 29.24 -27.70 -7.82
CA SER A 178 29.87 -26.48 -8.35
C SER A 178 28.97 -25.27 -8.20
N LEU A 179 29.58 -24.07 -8.03
CA LEU A 179 28.88 -22.81 -7.91
C LEU A 179 28.94 -22.05 -9.24
N THR A 180 27.81 -21.57 -9.72
CA THR A 180 27.69 -20.80 -10.96
C THR A 180 26.93 -19.51 -10.71
N GLU A 181 27.49 -18.37 -11.12
CA GLU A 181 26.76 -17.11 -11.10
C GLU A 181 25.74 -17.07 -12.25
N CYS A 182 24.52 -16.69 -11.94
CA CYS A 182 23.46 -16.49 -12.93
C CYS A 182 22.65 -15.24 -12.61
N LEU A 183 21.85 -14.78 -13.57
CA LEU A 183 20.90 -13.69 -13.29
C LEU A 183 19.73 -14.22 -12.44
N ALA A 184 19.34 -13.50 -11.40
CA ALA A 184 18.20 -13.88 -10.53
C ALA A 184 16.90 -14.16 -11.32
N LYS A 185 16.68 -13.43 -12.42
CA LYS A 185 15.53 -13.65 -13.33
C LYS A 185 15.56 -14.97 -14.11
N GLN A 186 16.68 -15.67 -14.14
CA GLN A 186 16.83 -16.96 -14.84
C GLN A 186 16.62 -18.17 -13.91
N LEU A 187 16.54 -17.92 -12.60
CA LEU A 187 16.25 -18.96 -11.61
C LEU A 187 14.86 -19.56 -11.85
N LYS A 188 14.78 -20.86 -11.71
CA LYS A 188 13.56 -21.67 -11.82
C LYS A 188 13.20 -22.23 -10.46
N ILE A 189 11.96 -22.68 -10.33
CA ILE A 189 11.51 -23.46 -9.16
C ILE A 189 12.40 -24.69 -9.06
N ASP A 190 12.72 -25.10 -7.83
CA ASP A 190 13.62 -26.21 -7.45
C ASP A 190 15.12 -25.96 -7.73
N ASP A 191 15.51 -24.79 -8.23
CA ASP A 191 16.92 -24.40 -8.25
C ASP A 191 17.43 -24.17 -6.82
N VAL A 192 18.68 -24.57 -6.57
CA VAL A 192 19.33 -24.36 -5.28
C VAL A 192 20.27 -23.18 -5.36
N VAL A 193 20.16 -22.24 -4.43
CA VAL A 193 20.94 -20.99 -4.38
C VAL A 193 21.68 -20.90 -3.06
N LEU A 194 22.95 -20.49 -3.11
CA LEU A 194 23.77 -20.19 -1.94
C LEU A 194 23.77 -18.69 -1.66
N VAL A 195 23.47 -18.32 -0.43
CA VAL A 195 23.50 -16.91 0.06
C VAL A 195 24.48 -16.82 1.21
N LYS A 196 25.50 -15.96 1.07
CA LYS A 196 26.56 -15.73 2.05
C LYS A 196 26.22 -14.57 2.99
N PRO A 197 26.92 -14.44 4.14
CA PRO A 197 26.78 -13.29 5.01
C PRO A 197 26.99 -11.96 4.26
N GLY A 198 26.10 -10.99 4.47
CA GLY A 198 26.09 -9.70 3.80
C GLY A 198 25.44 -9.71 2.40
N GLU A 199 25.13 -10.87 1.85
CA GLU A 199 24.43 -10.97 0.56
C GLU A 199 22.92 -10.83 0.72
N THR A 200 22.29 -10.34 -0.33
CA THR A 200 20.83 -10.25 -0.41
C THR A 200 20.26 -11.54 -0.99
N VAL A 201 19.22 -12.07 -0.40
CA VAL A 201 18.46 -13.22 -0.91
C VAL A 201 17.92 -12.88 -2.31
N PRO A 202 18.24 -13.66 -3.35
CA PRO A 202 17.90 -13.27 -4.73
C PRO A 202 16.45 -13.52 -5.11
N ILE A 203 15.79 -14.45 -4.45
CA ILE A 203 14.43 -14.90 -4.79
C ILE A 203 13.80 -15.63 -3.62
N ASP A 204 12.46 -15.75 -3.62
CA ASP A 204 11.72 -16.44 -2.57
C ASP A 204 12.03 -17.95 -2.59
N GLY A 205 12.23 -18.52 -1.40
CA GLY A 205 12.56 -19.93 -1.26
C GLY A 205 12.43 -20.45 0.16
N VAL A 206 12.85 -21.69 0.34
CA VAL A 206 12.90 -22.38 1.63
C VAL A 206 14.33 -22.77 1.91
N VAL A 207 14.80 -22.52 3.14
CA VAL A 207 16.14 -22.92 3.59
C VAL A 207 16.19 -24.44 3.66
N THR A 208 17.15 -25.04 2.94
CA THR A 208 17.41 -26.49 2.95
C THR A 208 18.62 -26.85 3.80
N ASP A 209 19.55 -25.92 3.97
CA ASP A 209 20.71 -26.09 4.85
C ASP A 209 21.23 -24.74 5.34
N GLY A 210 21.78 -24.73 6.54
CA GLY A 210 22.35 -23.53 7.16
C GLY A 210 21.45 -22.89 8.22
N ASN A 211 22.04 -21.93 8.96
CA ASN A 211 21.37 -21.14 9.99
C ASN A 211 21.94 -19.71 9.96
N ALA A 212 21.08 -18.72 9.76
CA ALA A 212 21.49 -17.33 9.70
C ALA A 212 20.40 -16.38 10.24
N ALA A 213 20.83 -15.22 10.73
CA ALA A 213 19.95 -14.09 10.98
C ALA A 213 19.70 -13.34 9.66
N VAL A 214 18.44 -13.12 9.31
CA VAL A 214 18.03 -12.45 8.07
C VAL A 214 17.29 -11.18 8.43
N ASP A 215 17.71 -10.07 7.86
CA ASP A 215 17.04 -8.77 7.98
C ASP A 215 15.89 -8.71 6.97
N GLU A 216 14.69 -8.76 7.49
CA GLU A 216 13.43 -8.67 6.73
C GLU A 216 12.78 -7.28 6.83
N SER A 217 13.48 -6.28 7.39
CA SER A 217 12.94 -4.94 7.67
C SER A 217 12.39 -4.23 6.44
N MET A 218 12.93 -4.51 5.24
CA MET A 218 12.42 -3.96 4.01
C MET A 218 11.01 -4.45 3.64
N LEU A 219 10.62 -5.63 4.13
CA LEU A 219 9.30 -6.22 3.91
C LEU A 219 8.35 -5.95 5.07
N THR A 220 8.80 -6.26 6.29
CA THR A 220 7.97 -6.22 7.50
C THR A 220 7.97 -4.86 8.19
N GLY A 221 9.00 -4.04 7.96
CA GLY A 221 9.26 -2.81 8.69
C GLY A 221 9.89 -3.04 10.06
N GLU A 222 10.14 -4.29 10.46
CA GLU A 222 10.76 -4.67 11.74
C GLU A 222 12.27 -4.72 11.60
N PHE A 223 12.99 -4.01 12.49
CA PHE A 223 14.45 -3.90 12.43
C PHE A 223 15.19 -5.06 13.09
N ASN A 224 14.49 -5.92 13.81
CA ASN A 224 15.11 -7.07 14.48
C ASN A 224 15.29 -8.21 13.46
N PRO A 225 16.53 -8.69 13.22
CA PRO A 225 16.77 -9.80 12.34
C PRO A 225 16.09 -11.09 12.81
N VAL A 226 15.51 -11.82 11.88
CA VAL A 226 14.82 -13.09 12.15
C VAL A 226 15.76 -14.25 11.90
N ARG A 227 15.92 -15.15 12.87
CA ARG A 227 16.71 -16.38 12.68
C ARG A 227 15.97 -17.33 11.74
N LYS A 228 16.68 -17.75 10.70
CA LYS A 228 16.22 -18.74 9.72
C LYS A 228 17.06 -19.99 9.81
N SER A 229 16.41 -21.11 9.84
CA SER A 229 17.00 -22.45 9.89
C SER A 229 16.35 -23.35 8.85
N ASN A 230 16.73 -24.60 8.81
CA ASN A 230 16.15 -25.58 7.88
C ASN A 230 14.61 -25.54 7.89
N SER A 231 14.00 -25.59 6.73
CA SER A 231 12.55 -25.45 6.47
C SER A 231 11.95 -24.03 6.71
N SER A 232 12.77 -23.02 7.05
CA SER A 232 12.29 -21.63 7.15
C SER A 232 12.11 -21.00 5.78
N SER A 233 11.02 -20.25 5.60
CA SER A 233 10.81 -19.45 4.38
C SER A 233 11.69 -18.20 4.41
N VAL A 234 12.27 -17.85 3.27
CA VAL A 234 13.05 -16.63 3.03
C VAL A 234 12.55 -15.92 1.77
N TYR A 235 12.66 -14.61 1.76
CA TYR A 235 12.08 -13.76 0.73
C TYR A 235 13.15 -12.98 -0.04
N GLY A 236 12.96 -12.86 -1.36
CA GLY A 236 13.84 -12.07 -2.22
C GLY A 236 13.93 -10.62 -1.78
N GLY A 237 15.16 -10.09 -1.70
CA GLY A 237 15.43 -8.72 -1.25
C GLY A 237 15.80 -8.58 0.22
N THR A 238 15.60 -9.61 1.06
CA THR A 238 16.05 -9.64 2.46
C THR A 238 17.56 -9.86 2.54
N VAL A 239 18.22 -9.42 3.60
CA VAL A 239 19.68 -9.45 3.74
C VAL A 239 20.11 -10.49 4.78
N CYS A 240 20.95 -11.43 4.37
CA CYS A 240 21.58 -12.37 5.26
C CYS A 240 22.67 -11.66 6.09
N GLN A 241 22.54 -11.61 7.41
CA GLN A 241 23.48 -10.87 8.25
C GLN A 241 24.67 -11.73 8.72
N ASP A 242 24.38 -12.93 9.18
CA ASP A 242 25.37 -13.88 9.65
C ASP A 242 25.09 -15.28 9.05
N GLY A 243 26.08 -16.16 9.06
CA GLY A 243 25.90 -17.51 8.53
C GLY A 243 25.73 -17.57 6.99
N THR A 244 25.62 -18.78 6.48
CA THR A 244 25.38 -19.05 5.07
C THR A 244 24.10 -19.88 4.95
N LEU A 245 23.26 -19.54 3.99
CA LEU A 245 22.01 -20.25 3.73
C LEU A 245 22.04 -20.91 2.35
N THR A 246 21.66 -22.16 2.30
CA THR A 246 21.32 -22.87 1.07
C THR A 246 19.80 -22.86 0.92
N ILE A 247 19.30 -22.31 -0.17
CA ILE A 247 17.88 -22.00 -0.37
C ILE A 247 17.41 -22.74 -1.62
N THR A 248 16.33 -23.52 -1.50
CA THR A 248 15.61 -24.04 -2.66
C THR A 248 14.55 -23.04 -3.09
N VAL A 249 14.59 -22.64 -4.36
CA VAL A 249 13.68 -21.66 -4.96
C VAL A 249 12.26 -22.23 -5.03
N THR A 250 11.29 -21.53 -4.46
CA THR A 250 9.88 -21.92 -4.46
C THR A 250 9.04 -21.11 -5.45
N GLN A 251 9.48 -19.89 -5.78
CA GLN A 251 8.74 -19.00 -6.69
C GLN A 251 9.67 -18.44 -7.77
N THR A 252 9.11 -18.14 -8.94
CA THR A 252 9.85 -17.37 -9.95
C THR A 252 9.89 -15.89 -9.57
N LEU A 253 10.87 -15.13 -10.05
CA LEU A 253 10.97 -13.69 -9.78
C LEU A 253 9.68 -12.93 -10.11
N LYS A 254 8.95 -13.36 -11.14
CA LYS A 254 7.65 -12.78 -11.52
C LYS A 254 6.58 -12.93 -10.45
N ASN A 255 6.63 -13.99 -9.68
CA ASN A 255 5.66 -14.33 -8.63
C ASN A 255 6.22 -14.07 -7.22
N ALA A 256 7.49 -13.65 -7.11
CA ALA A 256 8.11 -13.31 -5.84
C ALA A 256 7.31 -12.23 -5.09
N LEU A 257 7.31 -12.30 -3.76
CA LEU A 257 6.55 -11.42 -2.87
C LEU A 257 6.79 -9.93 -3.18
N VAL A 258 8.04 -9.55 -3.43
CA VAL A 258 8.40 -8.16 -3.79
C VAL A 258 7.67 -7.69 -5.05
N ASN A 259 7.59 -8.52 -6.09
CA ASN A 259 6.87 -8.19 -7.31
C ASN A 259 5.34 -8.14 -7.12
N GLN A 260 4.80 -8.99 -6.25
CA GLN A 260 3.38 -8.91 -5.86
C GLN A 260 3.08 -7.58 -5.16
N ILE A 261 3.93 -7.16 -4.22
CA ILE A 261 3.84 -5.88 -3.51
C ILE A 261 3.83 -4.71 -4.50
N VAL A 262 4.78 -4.67 -5.45
CA VAL A 262 4.84 -3.61 -6.46
C VAL A 262 3.58 -3.54 -7.33
N ARG A 263 3.04 -4.70 -7.73
CA ARG A 263 1.77 -4.75 -8.50
C ARG A 263 0.57 -4.26 -7.68
N LEU A 264 0.47 -4.65 -6.41
CA LEU A 264 -0.59 -4.20 -5.52
C LEU A 264 -0.54 -2.69 -5.33
N GLN A 265 0.65 -2.11 -5.13
CA GLN A 265 0.85 -0.67 -5.05
C GLN A 265 0.46 0.05 -6.34
N ALA A 266 0.86 -0.47 -7.49
CA ALA A 266 0.46 0.11 -8.79
C ALA A 266 -1.06 0.09 -8.97
N SER A 267 -1.72 -0.99 -8.57
CA SER A 267 -3.18 -1.11 -8.59
C SER A 267 -3.84 -0.10 -7.63
N ALA A 268 -3.30 0.06 -6.42
CA ALA A 268 -3.81 1.02 -5.45
C ALA A 268 -3.71 2.45 -5.97
N MET A 269 -2.59 2.82 -6.60
CA MET A 269 -2.41 4.15 -7.20
C MET A 269 -3.36 4.40 -8.38
N ALA A 270 -3.83 3.36 -9.06
CA ALA A 270 -4.80 3.47 -10.15
C ALA A 270 -6.24 3.68 -9.65
N SER A 271 -6.57 3.31 -8.42
CA SER A 271 -7.89 3.53 -7.83
C SER A 271 -8.09 5.01 -7.52
N LYS A 272 -9.28 5.55 -7.86
CA LYS A 272 -9.62 6.95 -7.59
C LYS A 272 -10.53 7.05 -6.36
N PRO A 273 -10.05 7.61 -5.23
CA PRO A 273 -10.86 7.89 -4.06
C PRO A 273 -12.05 8.81 -4.35
N LYS A 274 -13.10 8.74 -3.54
CA LYS A 274 -14.29 9.60 -3.69
C LYS A 274 -13.95 11.08 -3.61
N ALA A 275 -13.06 11.48 -2.69
CA ALA A 275 -12.60 12.87 -2.58
C ALA A 275 -11.92 13.37 -3.87
N ALA A 276 -11.14 12.51 -4.55
CA ALA A 276 -10.54 12.87 -5.84
C ALA A 276 -11.60 13.03 -6.94
N GLN A 277 -12.62 12.16 -6.98
CA GLN A 277 -13.72 12.27 -7.93
C GLN A 277 -14.53 13.56 -7.73
N ILE A 278 -14.81 13.93 -6.47
CA ILE A 278 -15.50 15.18 -6.12
C ILE A 278 -14.66 16.38 -6.57
N ALA A 279 -13.35 16.38 -6.30
CA ALA A 279 -12.43 17.43 -6.72
C ALA A 279 -12.38 17.57 -8.27
N ASP A 280 -12.33 16.46 -9.00
CA ASP A 280 -12.35 16.45 -10.47
C ASP A 280 -13.66 17.03 -11.04
N ASN A 281 -14.80 16.65 -10.46
CA ASN A 281 -16.11 17.17 -10.86
C ASN A 281 -16.22 18.67 -10.54
N PHE A 282 -15.81 19.09 -9.35
CA PHE A 282 -15.76 20.51 -8.98
C PHE A 282 -14.88 21.31 -9.94
N SER A 283 -13.68 20.81 -10.26
CA SER A 283 -12.77 21.46 -11.21
C SER A 283 -13.42 21.68 -12.58
N ARG A 284 -14.21 20.72 -13.07
CA ARG A 284 -14.92 20.84 -14.37
C ARG A 284 -15.93 21.97 -14.36
N TYR A 285 -16.80 22.03 -13.35
CA TYR A 285 -17.78 23.11 -13.20
C TYR A 285 -17.11 24.45 -12.97
N PHE A 286 -16.06 24.48 -12.16
CA PHE A 286 -15.30 25.68 -11.86
C PHE A 286 -14.63 26.27 -13.10
N VAL A 287 -13.98 25.46 -13.94
CA VAL A 287 -13.37 25.95 -15.20
C VAL A 287 -14.42 26.52 -16.15
N THR A 288 -15.58 25.89 -16.23
CA THR A 288 -16.68 26.41 -17.04
C THR A 288 -17.18 27.76 -16.52
N ALA A 289 -17.33 27.90 -15.19
CA ALA A 289 -17.72 29.17 -14.57
C ALA A 289 -16.68 30.26 -14.81
N VAL A 290 -15.38 29.93 -14.69
CA VAL A 290 -14.28 30.86 -14.98
C VAL A 290 -14.31 31.38 -16.40
N LEU A 291 -14.56 30.50 -17.41
CA LEU A 291 -14.67 30.94 -18.80
C LEU A 291 -15.85 31.92 -18.99
N LEU A 292 -16.99 31.67 -18.36
CA LEU A 292 -18.13 32.58 -18.36
C LEU A 292 -17.80 33.92 -17.68
N ILE A 293 -17.20 33.87 -16.49
CA ILE A 293 -16.79 35.08 -15.76
C ILE A 293 -15.78 35.89 -16.60
N SER A 294 -14.81 35.21 -17.24
CA SER A 294 -13.84 35.88 -18.11
C SER A 294 -14.50 36.58 -19.30
N ALA A 295 -15.48 35.94 -19.94
CA ALA A 295 -16.25 36.55 -21.05
C ALA A 295 -17.05 37.75 -20.56
N LEU A 296 -17.70 37.65 -19.38
CA LEU A 296 -18.44 38.77 -18.79
C LEU A 296 -17.49 39.90 -18.37
N THR A 297 -16.33 39.59 -17.81
CA THR A 297 -15.31 40.60 -17.46
C THR A 297 -14.84 41.35 -18.69
N TYR A 298 -14.55 40.64 -19.78
CA TYR A 298 -14.17 41.26 -21.03
C TYR A 298 -15.28 42.21 -21.55
N GLY A 299 -16.52 41.72 -21.58
CA GLY A 299 -17.68 42.53 -22.03
C GLY A 299 -17.89 43.78 -21.19
N PHE A 300 -17.75 43.66 -19.85
CA PHE A 300 -17.89 44.78 -18.92
C PHE A 300 -16.81 45.86 -19.15
N TRP A 301 -15.53 45.48 -19.15
CA TRP A 301 -14.43 46.42 -19.31
C TRP A 301 -14.35 47.02 -20.75
N ALA A 302 -14.69 46.22 -21.78
CA ALA A 302 -14.81 46.71 -23.14
C ALA A 302 -15.95 47.72 -23.29
N TYR A 303 -17.09 47.48 -22.61
CA TYR A 303 -18.20 48.44 -22.57
C TYR A 303 -17.82 49.76 -21.88
N GLN A 304 -16.96 49.67 -20.85
CA GLN A 304 -16.39 50.84 -20.18
C GLN A 304 -15.33 51.58 -21.01
N GLY A 305 -14.97 51.07 -22.18
CA GLY A 305 -13.96 51.65 -23.04
C GLY A 305 -12.52 51.50 -22.52
N SER A 306 -12.27 50.54 -21.66
CA SER A 306 -10.92 50.32 -21.10
C SER A 306 -10.03 49.56 -22.10
N ASP A 307 -8.87 50.14 -22.41
CA ASP A 307 -7.82 49.48 -23.23
C ASP A 307 -7.23 48.25 -22.55
N GLU A 308 -7.40 48.13 -21.21
CA GLU A 308 -6.91 46.97 -20.42
C GLU A 308 -7.90 45.80 -20.36
N ALA A 309 -9.09 45.89 -20.95
CA ALA A 309 -10.14 44.88 -20.91
C ALA A 309 -9.61 43.46 -21.25
N PHE A 310 -8.73 43.39 -22.24
CA PHE A 310 -8.11 42.14 -22.66
C PHE A 310 -7.17 41.57 -21.57
N TRP A 311 -6.31 42.41 -20.96
CA TRP A 311 -5.33 42.00 -19.97
C TRP A 311 -5.98 41.60 -18.65
N ILE A 312 -7.03 42.30 -18.25
CA ILE A 312 -7.85 41.94 -17.09
C ILE A 312 -8.47 40.55 -17.30
N THR A 313 -8.99 40.30 -18.49
CA THR A 313 -9.56 38.99 -18.85
C THR A 313 -8.50 37.88 -18.79
N ILE A 314 -7.30 38.12 -19.30
CA ILE A 314 -6.18 37.18 -19.22
C ILE A 314 -5.83 36.91 -17.75
N SER A 315 -5.79 37.94 -16.90
CA SER A 315 -5.54 37.77 -15.46
C SER A 315 -6.59 36.89 -14.80
N VAL A 316 -7.88 37.04 -15.13
CA VAL A 316 -8.96 36.17 -14.63
C VAL A 316 -8.76 34.72 -15.08
N LEU A 317 -8.48 34.49 -16.37
CA LEU A 317 -8.25 33.14 -16.91
C LEU A 317 -7.08 32.43 -16.22
N VAL A 318 -6.03 33.16 -15.91
CA VAL A 318 -4.80 32.65 -15.32
C VAL A 318 -4.92 32.45 -13.81
N ALA A 319 -5.44 33.45 -13.08
CA ALA A 319 -5.51 33.45 -11.61
C ALA A 319 -6.37 32.33 -11.06
N THR A 320 -7.35 31.89 -11.81
CA THR A 320 -8.38 30.94 -11.38
C THR A 320 -8.13 29.50 -11.81
N CYS A 321 -6.89 29.15 -12.15
CA CYS A 321 -6.55 27.77 -12.42
C CYS A 321 -6.71 26.91 -11.15
N PRO A 322 -7.54 25.84 -11.15
CA PRO A 322 -7.71 24.96 -9.99
C PRO A 322 -6.59 23.92 -9.87
N CYS A 323 -5.35 24.29 -10.23
CA CYS A 323 -4.20 23.39 -10.26
C CYS A 323 -3.90 22.76 -8.89
N ALA A 324 -3.95 23.57 -7.81
CA ALA A 324 -3.74 23.13 -6.44
C ALA A 324 -4.83 22.14 -5.96
N LEU A 325 -6.08 22.30 -6.44
CA LEU A 325 -7.20 21.42 -6.11
C LEU A 325 -7.00 20.01 -6.68
N GLY A 326 -6.57 19.92 -7.95
CA GLY A 326 -6.28 18.63 -8.60
C GLY A 326 -5.12 17.87 -7.93
N LEU A 327 -4.24 18.58 -7.19
CA LEU A 327 -3.10 18.02 -6.47
C LEU A 327 -3.44 17.58 -5.04
N ALA A 328 -4.49 18.13 -4.44
CA ALA A 328 -4.80 18.00 -3.01
C ALA A 328 -4.89 16.55 -2.55
N THR A 329 -5.65 15.71 -3.26
CA THR A 329 -5.88 14.30 -2.91
C THR A 329 -4.71 13.39 -3.36
N PRO A 330 -4.24 13.41 -4.62
CA PRO A 330 -3.20 12.49 -5.06
C PRO A 330 -1.89 12.64 -4.28
N SER A 331 -1.46 13.87 -3.98
CA SER A 331 -0.21 14.10 -3.25
C SER A 331 -0.28 13.59 -1.80
N ALA A 332 -1.41 13.79 -1.11
CA ALA A 332 -1.61 13.30 0.25
C ALA A 332 -1.63 11.76 0.30
N LEU A 333 -2.34 11.12 -0.64
CA LEU A 333 -2.41 9.66 -0.72
C LEU A 333 -1.06 9.03 -1.04
N THR A 334 -0.31 9.58 -2.00
CA THR A 334 1.01 9.06 -2.35
C THR A 334 1.97 9.14 -1.16
N CYS A 335 1.96 10.24 -0.41
CA CYS A 335 2.75 10.38 0.81
C CYS A 335 2.32 9.39 1.90
N ALA A 336 1.01 9.18 2.08
CA ALA A 336 0.48 8.22 3.04
C ALA A 336 0.88 6.78 2.70
N MET A 337 0.72 6.39 1.44
CA MET A 337 1.14 5.06 0.97
C MET A 337 2.63 4.83 1.19
N ALA A 338 3.46 5.83 0.90
CA ALA A 338 4.90 5.75 1.13
C ALA A 338 5.24 5.59 2.63
N LYS A 339 4.50 6.26 3.53
CA LYS A 339 4.65 6.11 4.98
C LYS A 339 4.24 4.71 5.44
N LEU A 340 3.03 4.27 5.08
CA LEU A 340 2.47 2.98 5.48
C LEU A 340 3.32 1.81 4.97
N ASN A 341 3.82 1.89 3.74
CA ASN A 341 4.70 0.87 3.18
C ASN A 341 5.99 0.69 3.99
N ARG A 342 6.59 1.78 4.50
CA ARG A 342 7.77 1.70 5.38
C ARG A 342 7.48 1.01 6.71
N GLN A 343 6.21 0.97 7.10
CA GLN A 343 5.73 0.32 8.32
C GLN A 343 5.19 -1.09 8.05
N GLY A 344 5.46 -1.66 6.86
CA GLY A 344 4.97 -2.98 6.49
C GLY A 344 3.45 -3.05 6.24
N ILE A 345 2.78 -1.91 6.04
CA ILE A 345 1.33 -1.83 5.78
C ILE A 345 1.11 -1.56 4.29
N LEU A 346 0.59 -2.53 3.57
CA LEU A 346 0.33 -2.43 2.13
C LEU A 346 -1.13 -2.11 1.86
N LEU A 347 -1.37 -1.04 1.11
CA LEU A 347 -2.69 -0.70 0.61
C LEU A 347 -2.87 -1.28 -0.79
N LYS A 348 -3.91 -2.07 -0.98
CA LYS A 348 -4.32 -2.59 -2.30
C LYS A 348 -5.27 -1.62 -3.01
N ARG A 349 -6.01 -0.80 -2.24
CA ARG A 349 -6.93 0.23 -2.73
C ARG A 349 -6.70 1.53 -1.97
N ALA A 350 -6.43 2.62 -2.68
CA ALA A 350 -6.20 3.92 -2.04
C ALA A 350 -7.47 4.51 -1.40
N ASP A 351 -8.66 4.15 -1.91
CA ASP A 351 -9.95 4.57 -1.34
C ASP A 351 -10.25 3.90 0.01
N ALA A 352 -9.59 2.79 0.35
CA ALA A 352 -9.69 2.18 1.66
C ALA A 352 -9.30 3.16 2.79
N LEU A 353 -8.31 4.06 2.57
CA LEU A 353 -7.95 5.09 3.55
C LEU A 353 -9.11 6.06 3.87
N GLU A 354 -9.98 6.36 2.92
CA GLU A 354 -11.16 7.17 3.19
C GLU A 354 -12.19 6.38 4.01
N GLN A 355 -12.40 5.10 3.65
CA GLN A 355 -13.36 4.22 4.30
C GLN A 355 -12.96 3.90 5.74
N ILE A 356 -11.67 3.69 6.01
CA ILE A 356 -11.12 3.44 7.35
C ILE A 356 -11.52 4.55 8.34
N THR A 357 -11.61 5.79 7.89
CA THR A 357 -11.99 6.91 8.78
C THR A 357 -13.46 6.92 9.18
N ASP A 358 -14.29 6.12 8.54
CA ASP A 358 -15.73 6.06 8.77
C ASP A 358 -16.12 4.74 9.47
N ILE A 359 -15.14 3.88 9.78
CA ILE A 359 -15.35 2.61 10.51
C ILE A 359 -15.72 2.92 11.98
N ASP A 360 -16.69 2.19 12.49
CA ASP A 360 -17.12 2.23 13.89
C ASP A 360 -17.00 0.86 14.60
N THR A 361 -16.98 -0.22 13.81
CA THR A 361 -16.93 -1.59 14.32
C THR A 361 -15.78 -2.36 13.69
N ILE A 362 -14.97 -3.02 14.53
CA ILE A 362 -13.87 -3.87 14.08
C ILE A 362 -14.19 -5.31 14.45
N ALA A 363 -14.41 -6.13 13.43
CA ALA A 363 -14.60 -7.56 13.56
C ALA A 363 -13.26 -8.29 13.36
N LEU A 364 -12.92 -9.16 14.28
CA LEU A 364 -11.63 -9.84 14.37
C LEU A 364 -11.86 -11.35 14.28
N ASP A 365 -11.12 -12.03 13.41
CA ASP A 365 -10.98 -13.48 13.56
C ASP A 365 -10.08 -13.79 14.77
N LYS A 366 -10.23 -14.99 15.35
CA LYS A 366 -9.40 -15.42 16.48
C LYS A 366 -8.06 -15.94 16.00
N THR A 367 -8.11 -17.03 15.21
CA THR A 367 -6.95 -17.85 14.87
C THR A 367 -6.08 -17.16 13.82
N GLY A 368 -4.76 -17.06 14.05
CA GLY A 368 -3.84 -16.39 13.14
C GLY A 368 -3.97 -14.86 13.12
N THR A 369 -5.05 -14.29 13.67
CA THR A 369 -5.28 -12.85 13.78
C THR A 369 -4.95 -12.33 15.18
N LEU A 370 -5.75 -12.64 16.19
CA LEU A 370 -5.44 -12.31 17.59
C LEU A 370 -4.34 -13.20 18.17
N THR A 371 -4.24 -14.41 17.66
CA THR A 371 -3.27 -15.42 18.04
C THR A 371 -2.16 -15.56 16.99
N LYS A 372 -1.05 -16.18 17.38
CA LYS A 372 0.10 -16.39 16.48
C LYS A 372 -0.16 -17.49 15.42
N GLY A 373 -1.27 -18.25 15.53
CA GLY A 373 -1.52 -19.45 14.72
C GLY A 373 -0.49 -20.56 14.96
N LYS A 374 0.30 -20.43 16.04
CA LYS A 374 1.29 -21.40 16.48
C LYS A 374 0.75 -22.12 17.71
N PHE A 375 0.33 -23.35 17.50
CA PHE A 375 -0.15 -24.20 18.56
C PHE A 375 1.03 -24.72 19.37
N THR A 376 0.89 -24.70 20.71
CA THR A 376 1.86 -25.24 21.65
C THR A 376 1.15 -26.12 22.67
N ILE A 377 1.83 -27.16 23.13
CA ILE A 377 1.32 -28.00 24.22
C ILE A 377 1.57 -27.25 25.52
N SER A 378 0.52 -26.81 26.22
CA SER A 378 0.62 -26.11 27.49
C SER A 378 0.64 -27.08 28.66
N ASN A 379 -0.14 -28.15 28.59
CA ASN A 379 -0.16 -29.23 29.61
C ASN A 379 -0.31 -30.59 28.94
N ALA A 380 0.22 -31.62 29.58
CA ALA A 380 0.08 -33.00 29.13
C ALA A 380 -0.16 -33.91 30.35
N TRP A 381 -1.10 -34.80 30.23
CA TRP A 381 -1.47 -35.82 31.21
C TRP A 381 -1.31 -37.20 30.61
N TYR A 382 -0.82 -38.15 31.36
CA TYR A 382 -0.57 -39.50 30.91
C TYR A 382 -1.29 -40.50 31.84
N ALA A 383 -1.83 -41.58 31.24
CA ALA A 383 -2.48 -42.63 32.01
C ALA A 383 -1.45 -43.41 32.85
N ASP A 384 -1.90 -44.00 33.97
CA ASP A 384 -1.04 -44.78 34.86
C ASP A 384 -0.31 -45.88 34.08
N GLY A 385 1.05 -45.94 34.25
CA GLY A 385 1.91 -46.89 33.60
C GLY A 385 2.27 -46.58 32.14
N VAL A 386 1.88 -45.42 31.62
CA VAL A 386 2.28 -44.94 30.26
C VAL A 386 3.52 -44.06 30.39
N ASP A 387 4.57 -44.44 29.64
CA ASP A 387 5.77 -43.62 29.53
C ASP A 387 5.47 -42.37 28.65
N SER A 388 5.80 -41.21 29.20
CA SER A 388 5.54 -39.92 28.56
C SER A 388 6.24 -39.77 27.19
N ASN A 389 7.48 -40.27 27.09
CA ASN A 389 8.28 -40.22 25.87
C ASN A 389 7.69 -41.11 24.78
N SER A 390 7.23 -42.31 25.17
CA SER A 390 6.55 -43.23 24.26
C SER A 390 5.23 -42.65 23.73
N ALA A 391 4.39 -42.10 24.59
CA ALA A 391 3.15 -41.47 24.19
C ALA A 391 3.39 -40.29 23.24
N LEU A 392 4.38 -39.47 23.49
CA LEU A 392 4.74 -38.33 22.68
C LEU A 392 5.33 -38.76 21.33
N SER A 393 6.16 -39.81 21.27
CA SER A 393 6.72 -40.35 20.03
C SER A 393 5.63 -40.90 19.11
N ILE A 394 4.61 -41.56 19.69
CA ILE A 394 3.42 -42.04 18.94
C ILE A 394 2.59 -40.85 18.42
N ALA A 395 2.33 -39.84 19.26
CA ALA A 395 1.62 -38.65 18.87
C ALA A 395 2.33 -37.93 17.69
N ARG A 396 3.66 -37.76 17.78
CA ARG A 396 4.50 -37.22 16.71
C ARG A 396 4.41 -38.03 15.43
N ALA A 397 4.47 -39.35 15.51
CA ALA A 397 4.39 -40.23 14.34
C ALA A 397 3.04 -40.11 13.61
N LEU A 398 1.94 -39.99 14.34
CA LEU A 398 0.61 -39.76 13.78
C LEU A 398 0.52 -38.35 13.15
N GLU A 399 0.88 -37.32 13.88
CA GLU A 399 0.77 -35.93 13.44
C GLU A 399 1.76 -35.57 12.31
N SER A 400 2.88 -36.28 12.18
CA SER A 400 3.82 -36.10 11.07
C SER A 400 3.20 -36.32 9.68
N ARG A 401 2.03 -36.95 9.61
CA ARG A 401 1.26 -37.19 8.40
C ARG A 401 0.03 -36.28 8.25
N SER A 402 -0.19 -35.40 9.22
CA SER A 402 -1.29 -34.46 9.24
C SER A 402 -0.83 -33.07 8.78
N GLU A 403 -1.61 -32.44 7.91
CA GLU A 403 -1.40 -31.03 7.52
C GLU A 403 -2.14 -30.07 8.46
N HIS A 404 -2.78 -30.56 9.50
CA HIS A 404 -3.52 -29.73 10.44
C HIS A 404 -2.56 -28.83 11.27
N PRO A 405 -2.89 -27.55 11.53
CA PRO A 405 -2.01 -26.63 12.30
C PRO A 405 -1.59 -27.18 13.67
N ILE A 406 -2.41 -27.99 14.33
CA ILE A 406 -2.11 -28.64 15.61
C ILE A 406 -0.92 -29.61 15.49
N ALA A 407 -0.69 -30.20 14.30
CA ALA A 407 0.41 -31.13 14.07
C ALA A 407 1.78 -30.51 14.39
N LYS A 408 1.95 -29.20 14.13
CA LYS A 408 3.17 -28.46 14.43
C LYS A 408 3.48 -28.43 15.92
N ALA A 409 2.47 -28.45 16.78
CA ALA A 409 2.68 -28.49 18.24
C ALA A 409 3.41 -29.76 18.70
N PHE A 410 3.34 -30.83 17.93
CA PHE A 410 3.98 -32.10 18.22
C PHE A 410 5.30 -32.31 17.46
N SER A 411 5.55 -31.56 16.37
CA SER A 411 6.76 -31.69 15.55
C SER A 411 7.92 -30.82 16.02
N ASP A 412 7.64 -29.60 16.46
CA ASP A 412 8.66 -28.69 16.95
C ASP A 412 9.09 -29.13 18.37
N GLY A 413 10.40 -29.27 18.59
CA GLY A 413 10.97 -29.75 19.86
C GLY A 413 10.33 -29.04 21.05
N ILE A 414 9.73 -29.79 21.95
CA ILE A 414 8.95 -29.27 23.08
C ILE A 414 9.88 -28.45 23.99
N ALA A 415 9.78 -27.13 23.87
CA ALA A 415 10.17 -26.25 24.96
C ALA A 415 8.99 -26.26 25.96
N PHE A 416 9.08 -27.10 26.98
CA PHE A 416 8.23 -26.91 28.14
C PHE A 416 8.61 -25.56 28.76
N SER A 417 7.73 -24.56 28.69
CA SER A 417 7.80 -23.45 29.63
C SER A 417 7.49 -24.05 31.01
N ASP A 418 8.52 -24.19 31.83
CA ASP A 418 8.52 -24.59 33.24
C ASP A 418 7.55 -25.72 33.59
N GLY A 419 8.13 -26.93 33.64
CA GLY A 419 7.47 -28.17 33.92
C GLY A 419 6.69 -28.19 35.24
N ILE A 420 5.47 -28.64 35.14
CA ILE A 420 4.85 -29.36 36.24
C ILE A 420 4.50 -30.73 35.70
N ALA A 421 5.45 -31.68 35.87
CA ALA A 421 5.10 -33.08 35.90
C ALA A 421 4.35 -33.31 37.22
N PHE A 422 3.01 -33.34 37.17
CA PHE A 422 2.23 -33.85 38.30
C PHE A 422 2.21 -35.36 38.23
N SER A 423 3.19 -35.96 38.89
CA SER A 423 3.09 -37.31 39.44
C SER A 423 2.88 -37.15 40.93
N GLU A 424 1.69 -37.45 41.44
CA GLU A 424 1.58 -37.89 42.82
C GLU A 424 2.35 -39.21 42.95
N ASN A 425 3.48 -39.18 43.64
CA ASN A 425 4.44 -40.25 43.98
C ASN A 425 5.43 -40.65 42.88
N SER A 426 6.53 -39.88 42.76
CA SER A 426 7.88 -40.46 42.92
C SER A 426 8.93 -39.37 42.71
N ALA A 427 9.67 -39.07 43.79
CA ALA A 427 10.95 -38.39 43.75
C ALA A 427 11.97 -39.29 43.04
N SER A 428 12.41 -38.92 41.85
CA SER A 428 13.72 -39.34 41.35
C SER A 428 14.22 -38.29 40.34
N SER A 429 15.29 -37.62 40.75
CA SER A 429 16.19 -36.83 39.95
C SER A 429 16.69 -37.66 38.76
N GLY A 430 16.29 -37.27 37.54
CA GLY A 430 16.79 -37.86 36.30
C GLY A 430 17.11 -36.76 35.30
N SER A 431 18.39 -36.68 34.96
CA SER A 431 19.04 -35.91 33.93
C SER A 431 18.25 -35.84 32.61
N ALA A 432 18.37 -34.73 31.91
CA ALA A 432 17.94 -34.54 30.51
C ALA A 432 18.69 -35.54 29.61
N ASP A 433 18.15 -36.73 29.47
CA ASP A 433 18.67 -37.78 28.59
C ASP A 433 17.83 -37.89 27.32
N ALA A 434 18.56 -38.02 26.25
CA ALA A 434 18.23 -38.23 24.86
C ALA A 434 16.79 -38.70 24.56
N ILE A 435 16.08 -37.89 23.80
CA ILE A 435 14.81 -38.24 23.12
C ILE A 435 15.08 -39.48 22.26
N ASP A 436 14.45 -40.59 22.59
CA ASP A 436 14.49 -41.82 21.79
C ASP A 436 13.81 -41.56 20.44
N ASN A 437 14.61 -41.39 19.38
CA ASN A 437 14.17 -41.18 18.00
C ASN A 437 13.75 -42.50 17.33
N THR A 438 12.95 -43.33 17.99
CA THR A 438 12.34 -44.49 17.30
C THR A 438 11.34 -43.99 16.30
N VAL A 439 11.69 -44.09 15.00
CA VAL A 439 10.80 -43.79 13.87
C VAL A 439 9.69 -44.82 13.83
N HIS A 440 8.54 -44.51 14.39
CA HIS A 440 7.34 -45.35 14.26
C HIS A 440 6.78 -45.30 12.86
N LYS A 441 6.68 -46.42 12.17
CA LYS A 441 6.03 -46.51 10.85
C LYS A 441 4.53 -46.56 11.05
N VAL A 442 3.82 -45.51 10.62
CA VAL A 442 2.36 -45.44 10.64
C VAL A 442 1.82 -46.08 9.35
N THR A 443 0.87 -47.01 9.48
CA THR A 443 0.10 -47.63 8.40
C THR A 443 -1.39 -47.33 8.58
N ASN A 444 -2.20 -47.54 7.53
CA ASN A 444 -3.65 -47.32 7.57
C ASN A 444 -4.09 -45.95 8.13
N PHE A 445 -3.32 -44.89 7.75
CA PHE A 445 -3.58 -43.52 8.23
C PHE A 445 -4.88 -42.95 7.65
N THR A 446 -5.76 -42.44 8.50
CA THR A 446 -7.02 -41.82 8.11
C THR A 446 -7.22 -40.48 8.85
N VAL A 447 -7.79 -39.53 8.15
CA VAL A 447 -8.17 -38.21 8.69
C VAL A 447 -9.67 -38.07 8.70
N THR A 448 -10.25 -37.75 9.84
CA THR A 448 -11.68 -37.45 9.99
C THR A 448 -11.84 -35.94 10.19
N PRO A 449 -12.36 -35.20 9.20
CA PRO A 449 -12.54 -33.77 9.33
C PRO A 449 -13.37 -33.40 10.57
N GLY A 450 -12.86 -32.44 11.37
CA GLY A 450 -13.49 -32.01 12.63
C GLY A 450 -13.40 -32.98 13.81
N GLY A 451 -12.87 -34.18 13.61
CA GLY A 451 -12.69 -35.22 14.63
C GLY A 451 -11.25 -35.38 15.05
N GLY A 452 -10.40 -35.84 14.14
CA GLY A 452 -9.02 -36.15 14.42
C GLY A 452 -8.39 -37.08 13.38
N ILE A 453 -7.32 -37.75 13.76
CA ILE A 453 -6.54 -38.67 12.94
C ILE A 453 -6.47 -40.06 13.58
N SER A 454 -6.36 -41.08 12.79
CA SER A 454 -6.09 -42.43 13.27
C SER A 454 -5.10 -43.16 12.36
N GLY A 455 -4.35 -44.10 12.94
CA GLY A 455 -3.37 -44.90 12.22
C GLY A 455 -2.89 -46.08 13.04
N GLU A 456 -2.34 -47.06 12.37
CA GLU A 456 -1.79 -48.26 13.01
C GLU A 456 -0.27 -48.16 13.15
N ILE A 457 0.23 -48.41 14.36
CA ILE A 457 1.65 -48.54 14.67
C ILE A 457 1.85 -49.91 15.29
N ASN A 458 2.72 -50.74 14.71
CA ASN A 458 2.96 -52.12 15.12
C ASN A 458 1.65 -52.91 15.31
N ASP A 459 0.77 -52.89 14.33
CA ASP A 459 -0.55 -53.56 14.28
C ASP A 459 -1.52 -53.13 15.40
N THR A 460 -1.22 -52.01 16.06
CA THR A 460 -2.09 -51.42 17.09
C THR A 460 -2.68 -50.11 16.59
N LEU A 461 -4.02 -50.00 16.68
CA LEU A 461 -4.75 -48.82 16.29
C LEU A 461 -4.63 -47.72 17.34
N PHE A 462 -4.10 -46.59 16.95
CA PHE A 462 -4.10 -45.34 17.71
C PHE A 462 -5.01 -44.32 17.06
N SER A 463 -5.67 -43.53 17.89
CA SER A 463 -6.49 -42.39 17.42
C SER A 463 -6.11 -41.16 18.23
N MET A 464 -6.07 -40.01 17.55
CA MET A 464 -5.72 -38.75 18.16
C MET A 464 -6.65 -37.64 17.67
N GLY A 465 -7.23 -36.86 18.58
CA GLY A 465 -8.17 -35.81 18.21
C GLY A 465 -9.08 -35.39 19.38
N SER A 466 -10.27 -34.86 19.04
CA SER A 466 -11.26 -34.47 20.03
C SER A 466 -11.74 -35.65 20.88
N ALA A 467 -12.22 -35.39 22.09
CA ALA A 467 -12.76 -36.42 22.98
C ALA A 467 -13.87 -37.25 22.30
N ALA A 468 -14.76 -36.58 21.58
CA ALA A 468 -15.88 -37.24 20.89
C ALA A 468 -15.43 -38.21 19.79
N PHE A 469 -14.26 -37.96 19.18
CA PHE A 469 -13.71 -38.80 18.13
C PHE A 469 -12.85 -39.96 18.65
N SER A 470 -11.97 -39.64 19.60
CA SER A 470 -10.89 -40.57 19.99
C SER A 470 -11.24 -41.43 21.20
N VAL A 471 -12.12 -40.96 22.10
CA VAL A 471 -12.37 -41.62 23.39
C VAL A 471 -13.64 -42.49 23.32
N HIS A 472 -13.52 -43.73 23.79
CA HIS A 472 -14.66 -44.64 23.87
C HIS A 472 -15.67 -44.20 24.94
N GLU A 473 -16.99 -44.42 24.74
CA GLU A 473 -18.05 -43.98 25.65
C GLU A 473 -17.84 -44.40 27.10
N SER A 474 -17.26 -45.59 27.32
CA SER A 474 -16.95 -46.09 28.69
C SER A 474 -15.92 -45.24 29.46
N GLN A 475 -15.15 -44.41 28.77
CA GLN A 475 -14.09 -43.58 29.35
C GLN A 475 -14.42 -42.08 29.37
N LEU A 476 -15.58 -41.65 28.91
CA LEU A 476 -16.00 -40.26 28.91
C LEU A 476 -15.98 -39.59 30.28
N LYS A 477 -16.24 -40.35 31.37
CA LYS A 477 -16.15 -39.84 32.73
C LYS A 477 -14.72 -39.49 33.17
N LEU A 478 -13.69 -40.13 32.57
CA LEU A 478 -12.29 -39.82 32.85
C LEU A 478 -11.89 -38.45 32.26
N ILE A 479 -12.61 -37.94 31.27
CA ILE A 479 -12.34 -36.62 30.69
C ILE A 479 -12.54 -35.51 31.71
N GLU A 480 -13.41 -35.71 32.71
CA GLU A 480 -13.62 -34.76 33.81
C GLU A 480 -12.37 -34.55 34.65
N ALA A 481 -11.44 -35.49 34.64
CA ALA A 481 -10.14 -35.37 35.29
C ALA A 481 -9.16 -34.47 34.51
N PHE A 482 -9.45 -34.14 33.24
CA PHE A 482 -8.62 -33.33 32.36
C PHE A 482 -9.41 -32.13 31.79
N PRO A 483 -9.86 -31.20 32.64
CA PRO A 483 -10.85 -30.18 32.25
C PRO A 483 -10.36 -29.21 31.18
N SER A 484 -9.06 -29.08 30.97
CA SER A 484 -8.46 -28.19 29.95
C SER A 484 -7.89 -28.95 28.74
N ALA A 485 -7.88 -30.29 28.74
CA ALA A 485 -7.40 -31.06 27.60
C ALA A 485 -8.39 -30.99 26.42
N ASN A 486 -7.83 -30.79 25.21
CA ASN A 486 -8.61 -30.69 23.99
C ASN A 486 -8.17 -31.66 22.89
N VAL A 487 -7.01 -32.33 23.07
CA VAL A 487 -6.52 -33.37 22.18
C VAL A 487 -6.21 -34.62 23.00
N PHE A 488 -6.80 -35.77 22.61
CA PHE A 488 -6.66 -37.03 23.32
C PHE A 488 -5.98 -38.07 22.40
N LEU A 489 -4.90 -38.65 22.85
CA LEU A 489 -4.27 -39.82 22.25
C LEU A 489 -4.83 -41.07 22.89
N THR A 490 -5.38 -41.96 22.09
CA THR A 490 -6.01 -43.18 22.57
C THR A 490 -5.44 -44.44 21.86
N VAL A 491 -5.42 -45.55 22.56
CA VAL A 491 -5.15 -46.86 22.02
C VAL A 491 -6.42 -47.72 22.12
N LYS A 492 -6.96 -48.14 20.99
CA LYS A 492 -8.23 -48.89 20.94
C LYS A 492 -9.35 -48.21 21.74
N GLY A 493 -9.43 -46.88 21.68
CA GLY A 493 -10.44 -46.07 22.37
C GLY A 493 -10.19 -45.82 23.87
N ARG A 494 -9.07 -46.33 24.47
CA ARG A 494 -8.67 -46.02 25.83
C ARG A 494 -7.68 -44.86 25.86
N ILE A 495 -7.89 -43.91 26.76
CA ILE A 495 -7.02 -42.73 26.88
C ILE A 495 -5.62 -43.19 27.32
N MET A 496 -4.61 -42.85 26.53
CA MET A 496 -3.20 -43.02 26.77
C MET A 496 -2.55 -41.74 27.26
N ALA A 497 -2.89 -40.62 26.56
CA ALA A 497 -2.46 -39.28 26.97
C ALA A 497 -3.54 -38.25 26.59
N ALA A 498 -3.58 -37.17 27.34
CA ALA A 498 -4.42 -36.01 27.07
C ALA A 498 -3.53 -34.76 26.99
N TYR A 499 -3.72 -33.94 26.02
CA TYR A 499 -2.91 -32.75 25.79
C TYR A 499 -3.81 -31.50 25.79
N GLU A 500 -3.33 -30.44 26.46
CA GLU A 500 -3.88 -29.12 26.33
C GLU A 500 -3.05 -28.36 25.26
N VAL A 501 -3.61 -28.22 24.09
CA VAL A 501 -2.98 -27.52 22.96
C VAL A 501 -3.61 -26.14 22.84
N LYS A 502 -2.79 -25.10 23.05
CA LYS A 502 -3.22 -23.70 23.01
C LYS A 502 -2.55 -22.95 21.87
N ASP A 503 -3.31 -22.07 21.27
CA ASP A 503 -2.79 -21.04 20.36
C ASP A 503 -2.52 -19.77 21.19
N SER A 504 -1.28 -19.31 21.18
CA SER A 504 -0.86 -18.17 22.00
C SER A 504 -1.32 -16.85 21.40
N LEU A 505 -1.80 -15.93 22.25
CA LEU A 505 -2.05 -14.54 21.85
C LEU A 505 -0.75 -13.90 21.35
N ARG A 506 -0.87 -12.97 20.42
CA ARG A 506 0.25 -12.10 20.02
C ARG A 506 0.60 -11.19 21.20
N GLU A 507 1.87 -10.83 21.34
CA GLU A 507 2.37 -10.05 22.46
C GLU A 507 1.74 -8.66 22.57
N ASP A 508 1.41 -8.08 21.42
CA ASP A 508 0.83 -6.75 21.30
C ASP A 508 -0.71 -6.72 21.22
N THR A 509 -1.38 -7.88 21.35
CA THR A 509 -2.85 -7.98 21.22
C THR A 509 -3.57 -7.12 22.26
N GLN A 510 -3.20 -7.22 23.55
CA GLN A 510 -3.85 -6.49 24.62
C GLN A 510 -3.74 -4.98 24.40
N GLU A 511 -2.52 -4.47 24.17
CA GLU A 511 -2.25 -3.05 23.94
C GLU A 511 -3.01 -2.53 22.70
N THR A 512 -3.00 -3.31 21.62
CA THR A 512 -3.72 -2.95 20.39
C THR A 512 -5.21 -2.82 20.62
N LEU A 513 -5.83 -3.81 21.29
CA LEU A 513 -7.26 -3.82 21.52
C LEU A 513 -7.69 -2.71 22.50
N ASP A 514 -6.87 -2.39 23.51
CA ASP A 514 -7.12 -1.28 24.43
C ASP A 514 -7.14 0.06 23.70
N ILE A 515 -6.21 0.28 22.75
CA ILE A 515 -6.19 1.47 21.90
C ILE A 515 -7.43 1.54 20.99
N LEU A 516 -7.79 0.41 20.35
CA LEU A 516 -8.90 0.36 19.42
C LEU A 516 -10.26 0.50 20.12
N ALA A 517 -10.44 -0.11 21.29
CA ALA A 517 -11.67 -0.05 22.08
C ALA A 517 -12.04 1.37 22.55
N ALA A 518 -11.04 2.27 22.62
CA ALA A 518 -11.28 3.67 22.97
C ALA A 518 -12.17 4.42 21.96
N SER A 519 -12.26 3.94 20.72
CA SER A 519 -12.97 4.63 19.63
C SER A 519 -13.83 3.73 18.75
N HIS A 520 -13.70 2.41 18.86
CA HIS A 520 -14.41 1.44 18.03
C HIS A 520 -15.05 0.33 18.87
N THR A 521 -16.14 -0.22 18.38
CA THR A 521 -16.74 -1.43 18.92
C THR A 521 -15.96 -2.64 18.42
N LEU A 522 -15.51 -3.52 19.35
CA LEU A 522 -14.72 -4.69 18.99
C LEU A 522 -15.59 -5.95 19.05
N ALA A 523 -15.56 -6.75 17.98
CA ALA A 523 -16.25 -8.03 17.89
C ALA A 523 -15.29 -9.14 17.49
N VAL A 524 -15.39 -10.31 18.14
CA VAL A 524 -14.64 -11.51 17.76
C VAL A 524 -15.60 -12.53 17.12
N LEU A 525 -15.24 -13.00 15.93
CA LEU A 525 -16.00 -14.02 15.17
C LEU A 525 -15.08 -15.22 14.93
N SER A 526 -15.40 -16.37 15.52
CA SER A 526 -14.51 -17.55 15.49
C SER A 526 -15.26 -18.84 15.17
N GLY A 527 -14.59 -19.74 14.46
CA GLY A 527 -15.06 -21.12 14.29
C GLY A 527 -14.82 -22.03 15.49
N ASP A 528 -14.00 -21.58 16.47
CA ASP A 528 -13.72 -22.32 17.69
C ASP A 528 -14.93 -22.33 18.65
N THR A 529 -14.95 -23.25 19.58
CA THR A 529 -16.06 -23.39 20.54
C THR A 529 -16.31 -22.09 21.29
N GLN A 530 -17.59 -21.83 21.62
CA GLN A 530 -17.97 -20.61 22.36
C GLN A 530 -17.24 -20.51 23.71
N GLN A 531 -16.97 -21.65 24.36
CA GLN A 531 -16.27 -21.71 25.64
C GLN A 531 -14.82 -21.22 25.51
N ASN A 532 -14.09 -21.68 24.47
CA ASN A 532 -12.73 -21.27 24.19
C ASN A 532 -12.64 -19.79 23.81
N VAL A 533 -13.60 -19.32 23.02
CA VAL A 533 -13.66 -17.90 22.63
C VAL A 533 -13.91 -17.04 23.88
N ASN A 534 -14.84 -17.41 24.74
CA ASN A 534 -15.12 -16.68 25.98
C ASN A 534 -13.91 -16.66 26.93
N ALA A 535 -13.22 -17.78 27.08
CA ALA A 535 -12.03 -17.86 27.92
C ALA A 535 -10.91 -16.94 27.42
N LEU A 536 -10.70 -16.87 26.10
CA LEU A 536 -9.69 -16.02 25.49
C LEU A 536 -10.06 -14.54 25.56
N THR A 537 -11.34 -14.21 25.36
CA THR A 537 -11.79 -12.81 25.27
C THR A 537 -12.12 -12.19 26.64
N ALA A 538 -12.26 -12.99 27.69
CA ALA A 538 -12.59 -12.49 29.03
C ALA A 538 -11.68 -11.36 29.56
N PRO A 539 -10.33 -11.42 29.39
CA PRO A 539 -9.45 -10.33 29.81
C PRO A 539 -9.40 -9.16 28.81
N LEU A 540 -9.96 -9.30 27.60
CA LEU A 540 -9.82 -8.36 26.50
C LEU A 540 -11.03 -7.42 26.42
N PRO A 541 -10.88 -6.17 25.93
CA PRO A 541 -11.97 -5.19 25.80
C PRO A 541 -12.87 -5.49 24.59
N ILE A 542 -13.40 -6.71 24.50
CA ILE A 542 -14.26 -7.18 23.41
C ILE A 542 -15.72 -6.99 23.79
N SER A 543 -16.50 -6.29 22.94
CA SER A 543 -17.91 -6.03 23.16
C SER A 543 -18.80 -7.23 22.82
N THR A 544 -18.42 -8.00 21.79
CA THR A 544 -19.17 -9.17 21.32
C THR A 544 -18.22 -10.28 20.94
N ALA A 545 -18.42 -11.48 21.46
CA ALA A 545 -17.63 -12.66 21.15
C ALA A 545 -18.53 -13.82 20.75
N LYS A 546 -18.42 -14.28 19.50
CA LYS A 546 -19.20 -15.38 18.94
C LYS A 546 -18.27 -16.52 18.51
N GLY A 547 -18.51 -17.71 19.05
CA GLY A 547 -17.82 -18.95 18.73
C GLY A 547 -18.71 -19.94 17.97
N GLY A 548 -18.11 -21.00 17.44
CA GLY A 548 -18.81 -22.07 16.73
C GLY A 548 -19.39 -21.66 15.37
N LEU A 549 -18.87 -20.58 14.76
CA LEU A 549 -19.40 -20.03 13.52
C LEU A 549 -18.79 -20.74 12.30
N THR A 550 -19.64 -21.14 11.36
CA THR A 550 -19.18 -21.51 10.01
C THR A 550 -18.78 -20.25 9.23
N PRO A 551 -18.04 -20.37 8.12
CA PRO A 551 -17.71 -19.22 7.26
C PRO A 551 -18.96 -18.45 6.79
N GLU A 552 -20.04 -19.15 6.48
CA GLU A 552 -21.33 -18.53 6.10
C GLU A 552 -21.94 -17.73 7.26
N GLN A 553 -21.91 -18.29 8.47
CA GLN A 553 -22.42 -17.61 9.67
C GLN A 553 -21.57 -16.40 10.08
N LYS A 554 -20.23 -16.44 9.87
CA LYS A 554 -19.37 -15.27 10.02
C LYS A 554 -19.78 -14.17 9.03
N TYR A 555 -20.01 -14.56 7.76
CA TYR A 555 -20.48 -13.64 6.72
C TYR A 555 -21.83 -12.99 7.11
N GLU A 556 -22.80 -13.78 7.55
CA GLU A 556 -24.11 -13.30 8.00
C GLU A 556 -23.96 -12.36 9.21
N ALA A 557 -23.06 -12.65 10.13
CA ALA A 557 -22.80 -11.80 11.30
C ALA A 557 -22.27 -10.41 10.89
N VAL A 558 -21.34 -10.34 9.93
CA VAL A 558 -20.85 -9.06 9.39
C VAL A 558 -21.96 -8.32 8.66
N GLN A 559 -22.74 -9.01 7.83
CA GLN A 559 -23.90 -8.43 7.13
C GLN A 559 -24.94 -7.87 8.11
N ALA A 560 -25.22 -8.58 9.20
CA ALA A 560 -26.17 -8.10 10.23
C ALA A 560 -25.67 -6.83 10.92
N MET A 561 -24.36 -6.72 11.21
CA MET A 561 -23.75 -5.49 11.73
C MET A 561 -23.91 -4.33 10.72
N GLN A 562 -23.65 -4.56 9.44
CA GLN A 562 -23.81 -3.55 8.39
C GLN A 562 -25.28 -3.13 8.20
N GLN A 563 -26.23 -4.08 8.27
CA GLN A 563 -27.67 -3.79 8.18
C GLN A 563 -28.17 -2.97 9.38
N SER A 564 -27.54 -3.09 10.55
CA SER A 564 -27.81 -2.22 11.70
C SER A 564 -27.25 -0.80 11.56
N GLY A 565 -26.55 -0.52 10.46
CA GLY A 565 -25.97 0.79 10.16
C GLY A 565 -24.48 0.90 10.49
N ALA A 566 -23.85 -0.14 11.02
CA ALA A 566 -22.44 -0.14 11.36
C ALA A 566 -21.55 -0.17 10.09
N LYS A 567 -20.42 0.52 10.16
CA LYS A 567 -19.33 0.41 9.18
C LYS A 567 -18.28 -0.55 9.72
N VAL A 568 -18.14 -1.69 9.07
CA VAL A 568 -17.39 -2.83 9.59
C VAL A 568 -16.03 -2.96 8.90
N MET A 569 -14.95 -2.97 9.72
CA MET A 569 -13.64 -3.44 9.33
C MET A 569 -13.50 -4.90 9.75
N MET A 570 -13.15 -5.80 8.83
CA MET A 570 -12.89 -7.21 9.14
C MET A 570 -11.41 -7.52 9.02
N MET A 571 -10.86 -8.22 10.04
CA MET A 571 -9.47 -8.68 10.07
C MET A 571 -9.44 -10.21 10.14
N GLY A 572 -8.64 -10.83 9.28
CA GLY A 572 -8.49 -12.28 9.20
C GLY A 572 -7.21 -12.70 8.45
N ASP A 573 -6.86 -13.99 8.55
CA ASP A 573 -5.65 -14.57 7.93
C ASP A 573 -5.94 -15.76 7.01
N GLY A 574 -7.09 -16.40 7.13
CA GLY A 574 -7.40 -17.71 6.56
C GLY A 574 -8.10 -17.68 5.20
N ILE A 575 -8.05 -18.85 4.52
CA ILE A 575 -8.84 -19.12 3.30
C ILE A 575 -10.34 -19.04 3.61
N ASN A 576 -10.74 -19.53 4.78
CA ASN A 576 -12.15 -19.60 5.19
C ASN A 576 -12.76 -18.21 5.42
N ASP A 577 -11.93 -17.18 5.66
CA ASP A 577 -12.39 -15.82 5.93
C ASP A 577 -12.45 -14.94 4.67
N ALA A 578 -11.95 -15.42 3.53
CA ALA A 578 -11.94 -14.62 2.31
C ALA A 578 -13.33 -14.09 1.88
N PRO A 579 -14.43 -14.87 1.95
CA PRO A 579 -15.77 -14.37 1.65
C PRO A 579 -16.22 -13.30 2.67
N VAL A 580 -15.86 -13.48 3.94
CA VAL A 580 -16.19 -12.55 5.03
C VAL A 580 -15.41 -11.24 4.87
N LEU A 581 -14.10 -11.32 4.58
CA LEU A 581 -13.25 -10.18 4.26
C LEU A 581 -13.81 -9.38 3.09
N ALA A 582 -14.18 -10.06 1.99
CA ALA A 582 -14.73 -9.40 0.81
C ALA A 582 -16.07 -8.69 1.05
N SER A 583 -16.81 -9.05 2.10
CA SER A 583 -18.11 -8.45 2.44
C SER A 583 -18.03 -7.23 3.34
N ALA A 584 -16.93 -7.06 4.05
CA ALA A 584 -16.73 -5.93 4.96
C ALA A 584 -16.54 -4.60 4.20
N ASP A 585 -16.78 -3.47 4.86
CA ASP A 585 -16.52 -2.14 4.29
C ASP A 585 -15.01 -1.94 4.07
N VAL A 586 -14.18 -2.47 4.98
CA VAL A 586 -12.72 -2.55 4.85
C VAL A 586 -12.23 -3.92 5.31
N ALA A 587 -11.38 -4.54 4.52
CA ALA A 587 -10.79 -5.84 4.82
C ALA A 587 -9.29 -5.73 5.07
N ILE A 588 -8.80 -6.32 6.17
CA ILE A 588 -7.38 -6.39 6.52
C ILE A 588 -6.92 -7.84 6.60
N ALA A 589 -5.92 -8.20 5.82
CA ALA A 589 -5.22 -9.47 5.94
C ALA A 589 -3.99 -9.30 6.86
N VAL A 590 -3.85 -10.18 7.86
CA VAL A 590 -2.85 -10.05 8.93
C VAL A 590 -1.73 -11.06 8.76
N GLY A 591 -0.48 -10.63 8.86
CA GLY A 591 0.70 -11.48 8.98
C GLY A 591 0.83 -12.50 7.84
N ASN A 592 0.92 -13.77 8.20
CA ASN A 592 1.08 -14.89 7.27
C ASN A 592 -0.24 -15.31 6.58
N ALA A 593 -1.15 -14.36 6.34
CA ALA A 593 -2.40 -14.63 5.66
C ALA A 593 -2.19 -15.37 4.34
N THR A 594 -3.13 -16.25 4.01
CA THR A 594 -3.10 -17.00 2.75
C THR A 594 -3.25 -16.09 1.53
N ASP A 595 -2.79 -16.53 0.37
CA ASP A 595 -2.89 -15.76 -0.88
C ASP A 595 -4.35 -15.42 -1.24
N VAL A 596 -5.29 -16.26 -0.84
CA VAL A 596 -6.73 -16.05 -1.05
C VAL A 596 -7.21 -14.90 -0.16
N ALA A 597 -6.84 -14.88 1.14
CA ALA A 597 -7.16 -13.80 2.06
C ALA A 597 -6.49 -12.48 1.63
N LYS A 598 -5.22 -12.52 1.24
CA LYS A 598 -4.51 -11.36 0.66
C LYS A 598 -5.20 -10.83 -0.59
N THR A 599 -5.80 -11.71 -1.40
CA THR A 599 -6.53 -11.31 -2.60
C THR A 599 -7.86 -10.61 -2.26
N ALA A 600 -8.55 -11.05 -1.22
CA ALA A 600 -9.82 -10.47 -0.76
C ALA A 600 -9.64 -9.16 0.02
N ALA A 601 -8.49 -8.96 0.68
CA ALA A 601 -8.22 -7.81 1.54
C ALA A 601 -7.98 -6.51 0.76
N ASP A 602 -8.32 -5.38 1.38
CA ASP A 602 -8.00 -4.01 0.95
C ASP A 602 -6.65 -3.54 1.48
N VAL A 603 -6.27 -4.04 2.65
CA VAL A 603 -5.00 -3.75 3.33
C VAL A 603 -4.33 -5.07 3.72
N ILE A 604 -3.02 -5.14 3.57
CA ILE A 604 -2.21 -6.31 3.96
C ILE A 604 -1.15 -5.82 4.95
N LEU A 605 -1.11 -6.44 6.13
CA LEU A 605 -0.02 -6.27 7.09
C LEU A 605 1.05 -7.30 6.77
N LEU A 606 2.29 -6.89 6.56
CA LEU A 606 3.40 -7.79 6.24
C LEU A 606 4.08 -8.36 7.50
N GLY A 607 4.07 -7.58 8.58
CA GLY A 607 4.60 -7.98 9.88
C GLY A 607 3.56 -8.69 10.75
N ASP A 608 4.05 -9.26 11.85
CA ASP A 608 3.23 -9.97 12.83
C ASP A 608 2.62 -9.05 13.90
N GLN A 609 2.88 -7.73 13.86
CA GLN A 609 2.45 -6.76 14.86
C GLN A 609 1.06 -6.20 14.56
N LEU A 610 0.11 -6.39 15.48
CA LEU A 610 -1.24 -5.81 15.41
C LEU A 610 -1.25 -4.30 15.67
N LEU A 611 -0.24 -3.75 16.37
CA LEU A 611 -0.07 -2.31 16.58
C LEU A 611 0.00 -1.49 15.28
N SER A 612 0.25 -2.15 14.15
CA SER A 612 0.13 -1.56 12.81
C SER A 612 -1.29 -1.07 12.49
N VAL A 613 -2.33 -1.64 13.11
CA VAL A 613 -3.73 -1.27 12.84
C VAL A 613 -4.10 0.09 13.43
N PRO A 614 -3.85 0.39 14.72
CA PRO A 614 -4.00 1.75 15.24
C PRO A 614 -3.23 2.82 14.43
N GLU A 615 -2.00 2.50 13.99
CA GLU A 615 -1.20 3.42 13.18
C GLU A 615 -1.80 3.64 11.78
N LEU A 616 -2.35 2.59 11.16
CA LEU A 616 -3.10 2.69 9.91
C LEU A 616 -4.32 3.64 10.06
N ILE A 617 -5.13 3.44 11.11
CA ILE A 617 -6.31 4.27 11.39
C ILE A 617 -5.88 5.72 11.64
N ARG A 618 -4.84 5.94 12.46
CA ARG A 618 -4.27 7.26 12.72
C ARG A 618 -3.81 7.96 11.44
N THR A 619 -3.10 7.22 10.59
CA THR A 619 -2.61 7.74 9.30
C THR A 619 -3.78 8.08 8.37
N ALA A 620 -4.83 7.26 8.31
CA ALA A 620 -6.03 7.53 7.53
C ALA A 620 -6.71 8.85 7.96
N HIS A 621 -6.86 9.10 9.26
CA HIS A 621 -7.38 10.36 9.79
C HIS A 621 -6.50 11.56 9.43
N GLN A 622 -5.16 11.43 9.54
CA GLN A 622 -4.21 12.47 9.14
C GLN A 622 -4.34 12.79 7.65
N VAL A 623 -4.48 11.79 6.79
CA VAL A 623 -4.68 11.96 5.35
C VAL A 623 -5.96 12.71 5.05
N LYS A 624 -7.08 12.31 5.65
CA LYS A 624 -8.39 12.98 5.51
C LYS A 624 -8.29 14.45 5.92
N GLN A 625 -7.60 14.74 7.03
CA GLN A 625 -7.37 16.12 7.49
C GLN A 625 -6.52 16.91 6.50
N LYS A 626 -5.42 16.33 5.97
CA LYS A 626 -4.56 16.99 4.98
C LYS A 626 -5.29 17.26 3.68
N ILE A 627 -6.07 16.31 3.19
CA ILE A 627 -6.91 16.50 2.00
C ILE A 627 -7.90 17.66 2.21
N ARG A 628 -8.59 17.70 3.35
CA ARG A 628 -9.51 18.80 3.69
C ARG A 628 -8.80 20.16 3.77
N GLN A 629 -7.62 20.23 4.40
CA GLN A 629 -6.81 21.45 4.45
C GLN A 629 -6.39 21.92 3.06
N ASN A 630 -5.94 20.99 2.21
CA ASN A 630 -5.48 21.30 0.86
C ASN A 630 -6.63 21.79 -0.03
N ILE A 631 -7.79 21.13 0.05
CA ILE A 631 -9.00 21.54 -0.68
C ILE A 631 -9.47 22.90 -0.17
N GLY A 632 -9.56 23.08 1.14
CA GLY A 632 -9.97 24.36 1.76
C GLY A 632 -9.04 25.51 1.37
N TRP A 633 -7.72 25.29 1.37
CA TRP A 633 -6.74 26.26 0.89
C TRP A 633 -6.95 26.60 -0.59
N SER A 634 -7.09 25.58 -1.45
CA SER A 634 -7.24 25.78 -2.90
C SER A 634 -8.52 26.54 -3.24
N VAL A 635 -9.63 26.20 -2.62
CA VAL A 635 -10.90 26.89 -2.81
C VAL A 635 -10.81 28.31 -2.25
N GLY A 636 -10.29 28.48 -1.04
CA GLY A 636 -10.14 29.79 -0.39
C GLY A 636 -9.27 30.74 -1.19
N TYR A 637 -8.14 30.26 -1.74
CA TYR A 637 -7.28 31.03 -2.63
C TYR A 637 -8.06 31.51 -3.87
N ASN A 638 -8.76 30.63 -4.56
CA ASN A 638 -9.52 30.98 -5.78
C ASN A 638 -10.66 31.97 -5.49
N VAL A 639 -11.40 31.79 -4.39
CA VAL A 639 -12.48 32.71 -3.98
C VAL A 639 -11.92 34.09 -3.65
N LEU A 640 -10.73 34.15 -3.04
CA LEU A 640 -10.11 35.41 -2.66
C LEU A 640 -9.52 36.15 -3.87
N ILE A 641 -8.84 35.45 -4.78
CA ILE A 641 -8.09 36.06 -5.88
C ILE A 641 -8.99 36.53 -7.03
N LEU A 642 -10.14 35.85 -7.24
CA LEU A 642 -11.04 36.13 -8.36
C LEU A 642 -11.60 37.57 -8.36
N PRO A 643 -12.09 38.14 -7.24
CA PRO A 643 -12.51 39.55 -7.19
C PRO A 643 -11.41 40.53 -7.59
N PHE A 644 -10.17 40.29 -7.13
CA PHE A 644 -9.03 41.15 -7.49
C PHE A 644 -8.68 41.05 -8.97
N ALA A 645 -8.80 39.86 -9.56
CA ALA A 645 -8.59 39.68 -10.99
C ALA A 645 -9.68 40.41 -11.82
N VAL A 646 -10.96 40.26 -11.47
CA VAL A 646 -12.09 40.89 -12.15
C VAL A 646 -12.05 42.41 -12.03
N SER A 647 -11.61 42.94 -10.91
CA SER A 647 -11.50 44.38 -10.67
C SER A 647 -10.32 45.06 -11.41
N GLY A 648 -9.45 44.28 -12.08
CA GLY A 648 -8.26 44.80 -12.76
C GLY A 648 -7.07 45.11 -11.86
N LEU A 649 -7.16 44.82 -10.56
CA LEU A 649 -6.07 45.05 -9.60
C LEU A 649 -4.94 44.01 -9.69
N LEU A 650 -5.18 42.91 -10.39
CA LEU A 650 -4.25 41.80 -10.53
C LEU A 650 -3.66 41.73 -11.93
N SER A 651 -2.36 41.92 -12.06
CA SER A 651 -1.68 41.71 -13.32
C SER A 651 -1.50 40.21 -13.64
N PRO A 652 -1.37 39.80 -14.91
CA PRO A 652 -1.22 38.39 -15.30
C PRO A 652 -0.05 37.68 -14.63
N TRP A 653 1.10 38.33 -14.44
CA TRP A 653 2.27 37.74 -13.81
C TRP A 653 2.07 37.49 -12.30
N MET A 654 1.39 38.41 -11.59
CA MET A 654 1.04 38.22 -10.17
C MET A 654 0.11 37.00 -10.01
N ALA A 655 -0.84 36.83 -10.91
CA ALA A 655 -1.73 35.69 -10.94
C ALA A 655 -0.97 34.36 -11.05
N VAL A 656 0.03 34.29 -11.92
CA VAL A 656 0.86 33.07 -12.12
C VAL A 656 1.69 32.76 -10.88
N VAL A 657 2.33 33.76 -10.29
CA VAL A 657 3.13 33.58 -9.06
C VAL A 657 2.25 33.07 -7.92
N GLY A 658 1.09 33.70 -7.68
CA GLY A 658 0.16 33.29 -6.64
C GLY A 658 -0.34 31.86 -6.81
N MET A 659 -0.73 31.48 -8.03
CA MET A 659 -1.17 30.12 -8.38
C MET A 659 -0.04 29.08 -8.14
N SER A 660 1.19 29.40 -8.53
CA SER A 660 2.35 28.52 -8.35
C SER A 660 2.66 28.31 -6.86
N LEU A 661 2.64 29.37 -6.06
CA LEU A 661 2.80 29.31 -4.60
C LEU A 661 1.70 28.47 -3.95
N SER A 662 0.45 28.65 -4.37
CA SER A 662 -0.68 27.84 -3.86
C SER A 662 -0.45 26.35 -4.10
N SER A 663 0.01 25.96 -5.28
CA SER A 663 0.31 24.56 -5.61
C SER A 663 1.47 23.99 -4.77
N ILE A 664 2.52 24.78 -4.56
CA ILE A 664 3.67 24.40 -3.72
C ILE A 664 3.24 24.19 -2.26
N ILE A 665 2.39 25.06 -1.73
CA ILE A 665 1.86 24.94 -0.36
C ILE A 665 1.10 23.63 -0.18
N VAL A 666 0.24 23.26 -1.12
CA VAL A 666 -0.54 22.02 -1.10
C VAL A 666 0.37 20.79 -1.10
N VAL A 667 1.37 20.76 -1.99
CA VAL A 667 2.35 19.66 -2.04
C VAL A 667 3.16 19.59 -0.76
N THR A 668 3.69 20.72 -0.28
CA THR A 668 4.49 20.78 0.96
C THR A 668 3.66 20.35 2.18
N ASN A 669 2.38 20.74 2.26
CA ASN A 669 1.50 20.28 3.34
C ASN A 669 1.29 18.76 3.30
N SER A 670 1.20 18.17 2.09
CA SER A 670 1.09 16.72 1.91
C SER A 670 2.36 15.98 2.31
N THR A 671 3.56 16.50 2.00
CA THR A 671 4.84 15.85 2.36
C THR A 671 5.09 15.80 3.87
N ARG A 672 4.40 16.63 4.68
CA ARG A 672 4.43 16.52 6.16
C ARG A 672 3.91 15.17 6.68
N LEU A 673 3.17 14.40 5.88
CA LEU A 673 2.79 13.03 6.24
C LEU A 673 3.99 12.07 6.29
N LEU A 674 5.09 12.39 5.60
CA LEU A 674 6.31 11.57 5.58
C LEU A 674 7.24 11.84 6.76
N SER A 675 7.06 12.95 7.48
CA SER A 675 8.01 13.47 8.48
C SER A 675 7.74 12.96 9.91
N LYS A 676 7.14 11.76 10.07
CA LYS A 676 7.09 11.06 11.39
C LYS A 676 6.82 9.59 11.20
#